data_817103101e7e503cab2172d7ca0466d1
#
_entry.id   817103101e7e503cab2172d7ca0466d1
#
_cell.length_a   1.000
_cell.length_b   1.000
_cell.length_c   1.000
_cell.angle_alpha   90.00
_cell.angle_beta   90.00
_cell.angle_gamma   90.00
#
_symmetry.space_group_name_H-M   'P 1'
#
loop_
_entity.id
_entity.type
_entity.pdbx_description
1 polymer ?
#
loop_
_entity_poly.entity_id
_entity_poly.type
_entity_poly.pdbx_seq_one_letter_code
_entity_poly.pdbx_strand_id
1 'polypeptide(L)'
;VLKLKILLIAVVALAATAGARAQRPSSSAGPNLTHQISSLSVPHLRAAPKLGDFEGMAPATELAKQMLMVSDFIQRDPKDGAKSSQRTQAYLGYSDKNFYVVFLAFDTDPKLMRARMLRRELIDDDDQVGFFLDTFHDHRHAYMFFANPYGIQQDGIYTENGGFDNSFDTVWNTQAKITGQGYMVWFEIPFKSLRFRPTGDHTWGILLSRVLPRNSERAYYPANSSKDQGWLIHEADISGFEGISPGRNMQFMPYTSVGAFRSLDDRDPAGERFTGKHVEPKEGLDSKIIIKDSLVLDTTINPDFGQIESDDPQVTVNQRFAVFFPEKRPFFQENASYFQTPLNLVFTRRVVDPLFGARLTGKEGPWAIGAFVANDRAPGQSVISTDPLSGVDAYFGVLRVNREFGKGSSIGMIYTDREQQTAPNSFCTNQSVCETGFNRVGGFDTHIKIDQNWQLNAQAVTSETKFFDGSHESGPAYQVYLERSSRNLEFNTLYLDVSPGFNTDTGFINRVDFRRFSNFVAYTKHIDGKHFVSHGPRLFEQTLWDHNGTRLDYLVNPEYDWNFQRNSYFGVFGQLEHERLRPVDFSALTANRDYAHVFGGVTAGTQYFKWLKINAEMDWSTATNYVPAVGPPVLAFQNTGSLTATVRPVKGLTVDNTYLLVRLQNLDNGLNIFNNHIIRSKWNYQFTKEFSLRMIGQYTTTIANPGFTSLQTTKQFNGDVLFTYLVHPGTAVYVGYNSDLQNLDPSLERLCGNVPCAIGQTPTGLLRTRSSFLNDGRQFFVKLSYLFRY
;
A
#
# COMPACT_ATOMS: atom_id res chain seq x y z
N VAL A 1 18.88 4.82 -32.57
CA VAL A 1 17.52 5.37 -32.44
C VAL A 1 16.64 4.88 -33.60
N LEU A 2 17.05 4.99 -34.88
CA LEU A 2 16.25 4.57 -36.02
C LEU A 2 16.05 3.04 -36.05
N LYS A 3 17.07 2.24 -35.77
CA LYS A 3 16.99 0.76 -35.72
C LYS A 3 16.09 0.27 -34.56
N LEU A 4 16.05 0.98 -33.42
CA LEU A 4 15.19 0.65 -32.31
C LEU A 4 13.72 0.99 -32.59
N LYS A 5 13.45 2.11 -33.30
CA LYS A 5 12.09 2.46 -33.77
C LYS A 5 11.54 1.42 -34.74
N ILE A 6 12.39 0.87 -35.65
CA ILE A 6 11.97 -0.17 -36.59
C ILE A 6 11.69 -1.49 -35.88
N LEU A 7 12.46 -1.85 -34.84
CA LEU A 7 12.25 -3.06 -34.06
C LEU A 7 10.93 -2.96 -33.25
N LEU A 8 10.64 -1.80 -32.67
CA LEU A 8 9.41 -1.57 -31.89
C LEU A 8 8.15 -1.64 -32.79
N ILE A 9 8.21 -1.05 -33.97
CA ILE A 9 7.13 -1.12 -34.97
C ILE A 9 6.95 -2.56 -35.46
N ALA A 10 8.01 -3.33 -35.64
CA ALA A 10 7.94 -4.73 -36.04
C ALA A 10 7.30 -5.62 -34.96
N VAL A 11 7.59 -5.38 -33.64
CA VAL A 11 6.99 -6.11 -32.53
C VAL A 11 5.50 -5.78 -32.39
N VAL A 12 5.10 -4.52 -32.56
CA VAL A 12 3.69 -4.10 -32.53
C VAL A 12 2.93 -4.65 -33.75
N ALA A 13 3.56 -4.67 -34.93
CA ALA A 13 2.95 -5.23 -36.15
C ALA A 13 2.80 -6.76 -36.08
N LEU A 14 3.74 -7.49 -35.45
CA LEU A 14 3.63 -8.94 -35.25
C LEU A 14 2.52 -9.28 -34.22
N ALA A 15 2.36 -8.48 -33.17
CA ALA A 15 1.28 -8.66 -32.21
C ALA A 15 -0.11 -8.41 -32.82
N ALA A 16 -0.23 -7.43 -33.70
CA ALA A 16 -1.49 -7.09 -34.38
C ALA A 16 -1.91 -8.13 -35.44
N THR A 17 -0.96 -8.81 -36.11
CA THR A 17 -1.27 -9.81 -37.13
C THR A 17 -1.65 -11.18 -36.62
N ALA A 18 -1.29 -11.52 -35.36
CA ALA A 18 -1.68 -12.77 -34.71
C ALA A 18 -3.16 -12.81 -34.29
N GLY A 19 -3.84 -11.67 -34.19
CA GLY A 19 -5.23 -11.53 -33.78
C GLY A 19 -6.32 -11.60 -34.88
N ALA A 20 -5.95 -11.62 -36.14
CA ALA A 20 -6.90 -11.35 -37.24
C ALA A 20 -7.60 -12.58 -37.88
N ARG A 21 -7.45 -13.79 -37.32
CA ARG A 21 -8.17 -14.98 -37.82
C ARG A 21 -8.74 -15.82 -36.67
N ALA A 22 -9.85 -15.38 -36.11
CA ALA A 22 -10.71 -16.26 -35.31
C ALA A 22 -12.13 -16.25 -35.92
N GLN A 23 -12.50 -17.37 -36.54
CA GLN A 23 -13.88 -17.73 -36.87
C GLN A 23 -14.70 -17.75 -35.58
N ARG A 24 -15.88 -17.15 -35.63
CA ARG A 24 -16.88 -17.24 -34.53
C ARG A 24 -17.23 -18.69 -34.27
N PRO A 25 -17.06 -19.23 -33.07
CA PRO A 25 -17.75 -20.42 -32.64
C PRO A 25 -19.19 -20.04 -32.25
N SER A 26 -20.15 -20.85 -32.71
CA SER A 26 -21.54 -20.78 -32.27
C SER A 26 -21.62 -20.92 -30.77
N SER A 27 -22.31 -19.97 -30.12
CA SER A 27 -22.58 -19.99 -28.68
C SER A 27 -23.45 -21.19 -28.32
N SER A 28 -22.89 -22.21 -27.70
CA SER A 28 -23.66 -23.05 -26.79
C SER A 28 -23.82 -22.26 -25.49
N ALA A 29 -25.02 -21.79 -25.23
CA ALA A 29 -25.40 -21.20 -23.96
C ALA A 29 -25.11 -22.20 -22.84
N GLY A 30 -24.07 -21.94 -22.04
CA GLY A 30 -23.91 -22.59 -20.75
C GLY A 30 -25.10 -22.16 -19.83
N PRO A 31 -25.43 -22.94 -18.81
CA PRO A 31 -26.56 -22.64 -17.96
C PRO A 31 -26.38 -21.23 -17.38
N ASN A 32 -27.37 -20.36 -17.58
CA ASN A 32 -27.49 -19.11 -16.85
C ASN A 32 -27.54 -19.47 -15.36
N LEU A 33 -26.44 -19.25 -14.64
CA LEU A 33 -26.45 -19.22 -13.17
C LEU A 33 -27.22 -17.95 -12.80
N THR A 34 -28.55 -18.09 -12.71
CA THR A 34 -29.38 -17.11 -12.01
C THR A 34 -28.80 -16.99 -10.60
N HIS A 35 -28.46 -15.78 -10.18
CA HIS A 35 -28.08 -15.47 -8.81
C HIS A 35 -29.22 -15.88 -7.87
N GLN A 36 -29.26 -17.11 -7.41
CA GLN A 36 -29.97 -17.48 -6.21
C GLN A 36 -29.08 -17.06 -5.04
N ILE A 37 -29.40 -15.96 -4.39
CA ILE A 37 -28.84 -15.60 -3.09
C ILE A 37 -29.16 -16.76 -2.17
N SER A 38 -28.12 -17.49 -1.75
CA SER A 38 -28.30 -18.61 -0.82
C SER A 38 -28.54 -18.02 0.57
N SER A 39 -29.73 -18.19 1.10
CA SER A 39 -30.01 -17.83 2.49
C SER A 39 -29.69 -19.01 3.39
N LEU A 40 -28.79 -18.79 4.36
CA LEU A 40 -28.27 -19.79 5.27
C LEU A 40 -28.64 -19.42 6.72
N SER A 41 -29.27 -20.34 7.44
CA SER A 41 -29.52 -20.14 8.88
C SER A 41 -28.40 -20.75 9.71
N VAL A 42 -27.68 -19.91 10.45
CA VAL A 42 -26.55 -20.32 11.30
C VAL A 42 -27.10 -20.79 12.64
N PRO A 43 -26.79 -22.01 13.11
CA PRO A 43 -27.30 -22.53 14.38
C PRO A 43 -26.59 -21.92 15.58
N HIS A 44 -27.36 -21.65 16.65
CA HIS A 44 -26.84 -21.34 17.98
C HIS A 44 -26.29 -22.60 18.65
N LEU A 45 -25.05 -22.54 19.13
CA LEU A 45 -24.35 -23.66 19.76
C LEU A 45 -24.32 -23.49 21.30
N ARG A 46 -24.62 -24.57 22.02
CA ARG A 46 -24.61 -24.54 23.49
C ARG A 46 -23.21 -24.50 24.09
N ALA A 47 -22.19 -24.86 23.31
CA ALA A 47 -20.78 -24.83 23.70
C ALA A 47 -19.89 -24.44 22.52
N ALA A 48 -18.69 -23.95 22.79
CA ALA A 48 -17.69 -23.65 21.76
C ALA A 48 -17.22 -24.94 21.08
N PRO A 49 -17.29 -25.07 19.75
CA PRO A 49 -16.72 -26.18 19.04
C PRO A 49 -15.19 -26.14 19.13
N LYS A 50 -14.54 -27.30 19.14
CA LYS A 50 -13.10 -27.44 19.18
C LYS A 50 -12.60 -28.08 17.90
N LEU A 51 -11.34 -27.86 17.53
CA LEU A 51 -10.75 -28.53 16.36
C LEU A 51 -10.81 -30.07 16.47
N GLY A 52 -10.70 -30.61 17.71
CA GLY A 52 -10.85 -32.05 17.98
C GLY A 52 -12.22 -32.63 17.68
N ASP A 53 -13.26 -31.80 17.64
CA ASP A 53 -14.62 -32.25 17.25
C ASP A 53 -14.73 -32.66 15.78
N PHE A 54 -13.69 -32.35 14.99
CA PHE A 54 -13.57 -32.68 13.55
C PHE A 54 -12.42 -33.68 13.28
N GLU A 55 -12.05 -34.48 14.28
CA GLU A 55 -10.99 -35.46 14.11
C GLU A 55 -11.33 -36.46 12.98
N GLY A 56 -10.32 -36.78 12.17
CA GLY A 56 -10.52 -37.62 10.97
C GLY A 56 -11.09 -36.85 9.75
N MET A 57 -11.06 -35.51 9.77
CA MET A 57 -11.59 -34.65 8.69
C MET A 57 -13.11 -34.86 8.48
N ALA A 58 -13.84 -35.04 9.57
CA ALA A 58 -15.29 -35.18 9.58
C ALA A 58 -15.87 -34.74 10.95
N PRO A 59 -17.14 -34.30 11.04
CA PRO A 59 -17.77 -34.00 12.32
C PRO A 59 -17.90 -35.26 13.18
N ALA A 60 -17.08 -35.35 14.24
CA ALA A 60 -16.98 -36.53 15.11
C ALA A 60 -17.89 -36.44 16.34
N THR A 61 -18.28 -35.25 16.78
CA THR A 61 -19.15 -35.05 17.96
C THR A 61 -20.54 -34.58 17.56
N GLU A 62 -21.53 -34.74 18.45
CA GLU A 62 -22.87 -34.23 18.22
C GLU A 62 -22.91 -32.71 18.08
N LEU A 63 -22.01 -31.99 18.75
CA LEU A 63 -21.86 -30.55 18.62
C LEU A 63 -21.45 -30.17 17.18
N ALA A 64 -20.42 -30.82 16.64
CA ALA A 64 -19.95 -30.59 15.28
C ALA A 64 -21.02 -30.92 14.22
N LYS A 65 -21.84 -31.96 14.47
CA LYS A 65 -22.95 -32.33 13.56
C LYS A 65 -24.09 -31.32 13.57
N GLN A 66 -24.24 -30.49 14.62
CA GLN A 66 -25.25 -29.44 14.67
C GLN A 66 -24.84 -28.20 13.87
N MET A 67 -23.55 -28.03 13.52
CA MET A 67 -23.10 -26.88 12.74
C MET A 67 -23.59 -26.95 11.30
N LEU A 68 -23.89 -25.80 10.72
CA LEU A 68 -24.29 -25.67 9.33
C LEU A 68 -23.12 -26.02 8.41
N MET A 69 -23.28 -27.07 7.61
CA MET A 69 -22.26 -27.49 6.66
C MET A 69 -22.47 -26.84 5.29
N VAL A 70 -21.41 -26.27 4.74
CA VAL A 70 -21.33 -25.67 3.40
C VAL A 70 -20.23 -26.37 2.60
N SER A 71 -20.52 -26.67 1.33
CA SER A 71 -19.61 -27.29 0.39
C SER A 71 -19.77 -26.67 -1.02
N ASP A 72 -19.27 -27.33 -2.05
CA ASP A 72 -19.42 -26.92 -3.45
C ASP A 72 -18.77 -25.58 -3.80
N PHE A 73 -17.51 -25.45 -3.39
CA PHE A 73 -16.68 -24.31 -3.77
C PHE A 73 -16.45 -24.28 -5.29
N ILE A 74 -16.65 -23.09 -5.88
CA ILE A 74 -16.52 -22.84 -7.32
C ILE A 74 -15.33 -21.91 -7.58
N GLN A 75 -14.53 -22.23 -8.57
CA GLN A 75 -13.40 -21.43 -8.99
C GLN A 75 -13.85 -20.08 -9.56
N ARG A 76 -13.19 -19.01 -9.10
CA ARG A 76 -13.10 -17.73 -9.78
C ARG A 76 -11.90 -17.72 -10.73
N ASP A 77 -10.77 -18.24 -10.24
CA ASP A 77 -9.50 -18.32 -10.96
C ASP A 77 -8.94 -19.75 -10.88
N PRO A 78 -8.26 -20.24 -11.90
CA PRO A 78 -8.12 -19.70 -13.25
C PRO A 78 -9.34 -19.98 -14.12
N LYS A 79 -10.21 -20.94 -13.73
CA LYS A 79 -11.35 -21.44 -14.52
C LYS A 79 -12.67 -21.00 -13.90
N ASP A 80 -13.10 -19.79 -14.23
CA ASP A 80 -14.33 -19.21 -13.72
C ASP A 80 -15.54 -20.12 -13.95
N GLY A 81 -16.27 -20.44 -12.86
CA GLY A 81 -17.43 -21.33 -12.86
C GLY A 81 -17.11 -22.83 -12.79
N ALA A 82 -15.84 -23.25 -12.81
CA ALA A 82 -15.47 -24.64 -12.61
C ALA A 82 -15.52 -25.04 -11.12
N LYS A 83 -15.75 -26.32 -10.82
CA LYS A 83 -15.62 -26.84 -9.45
C LYS A 83 -14.18 -26.68 -8.95
N SER A 84 -14.03 -26.41 -7.64
CA SER A 84 -12.70 -26.41 -7.02
C SER A 84 -11.97 -27.73 -7.25
N SER A 85 -10.65 -27.66 -7.54
CA SER A 85 -9.83 -28.85 -7.79
C SER A 85 -9.63 -29.73 -6.55
N GLN A 86 -9.87 -29.17 -5.36
CA GLN A 86 -9.74 -29.84 -4.07
C GLN A 86 -11.02 -29.62 -3.26
N ARG A 87 -11.56 -30.70 -2.70
CA ARG A 87 -12.77 -30.65 -1.87
C ARG A 87 -12.55 -29.77 -0.64
N THR A 88 -13.51 -28.90 -0.35
CA THR A 88 -13.54 -28.05 0.83
C THR A 88 -14.90 -28.10 1.46
N GLN A 89 -14.96 -28.22 2.79
CA GLN A 89 -16.16 -28.11 3.59
C GLN A 89 -15.95 -27.05 4.65
N ALA A 90 -16.95 -26.22 4.89
CA ALA A 90 -16.96 -25.24 5.97
C ALA A 90 -18.16 -25.52 6.89
N TYR A 91 -17.95 -25.41 8.18
CA TYR A 91 -18.99 -25.61 9.22
C TYR A 91 -19.14 -24.31 9.99
N LEU A 92 -20.35 -23.77 10.05
CA LEU A 92 -20.67 -22.48 10.67
C LEU A 92 -21.57 -22.70 11.88
N GLY A 93 -21.36 -21.90 12.92
CA GLY A 93 -22.18 -21.85 14.12
C GLY A 93 -21.82 -20.64 14.97
N TYR A 94 -22.65 -20.30 15.96
CA TYR A 94 -22.37 -19.21 16.86
C TYR A 94 -22.80 -19.53 18.30
N SER A 95 -22.21 -18.83 19.25
CA SER A 95 -22.62 -18.78 20.65
C SER A 95 -22.97 -17.35 21.04
N ASP A 96 -23.37 -17.08 22.24
CA ASP A 96 -23.69 -15.72 22.73
C ASP A 96 -22.56 -14.70 22.53
N LYS A 97 -21.31 -15.18 22.41
CA LYS A 97 -20.10 -14.31 22.39
C LYS A 97 -19.27 -14.40 21.11
N ASN A 98 -19.37 -15.51 20.39
CA ASN A 98 -18.43 -15.78 19.31
C ASN A 98 -19.15 -16.39 18.09
N PHE A 99 -18.69 -16.03 16.91
CA PHE A 99 -18.95 -16.70 15.65
C PHE A 99 -17.86 -17.72 15.38
N TYR A 100 -18.22 -18.94 14.95
CA TYR A 100 -17.29 -20.05 14.69
C TYR A 100 -17.36 -20.49 13.24
N VAL A 101 -16.21 -20.69 12.64
CA VAL A 101 -16.07 -21.32 11.32
C VAL A 101 -15.00 -22.40 11.40
N VAL A 102 -15.33 -23.63 10.92
CA VAL A 102 -14.35 -24.72 10.82
C VAL A 102 -14.23 -25.14 9.38
N PHE A 103 -13.04 -25.06 8.81
CA PHE A 103 -12.77 -25.56 7.47
C PHE A 103 -12.13 -26.95 7.53
N LEU A 104 -12.66 -27.85 6.71
CA LEU A 104 -12.01 -29.12 6.36
C LEU A 104 -11.54 -29.02 4.91
N ALA A 105 -10.27 -28.75 4.75
CA ALA A 105 -9.61 -28.47 3.49
C ALA A 105 -8.91 -29.72 2.99
N PHE A 106 -9.60 -30.55 2.22
CA PHE A 106 -9.05 -31.79 1.68
C PHE A 106 -8.00 -31.49 0.60
N ASP A 107 -7.08 -32.43 0.43
CA ASP A 107 -6.03 -32.35 -0.56
C ASP A 107 -5.65 -33.77 -1.04
N THR A 108 -5.62 -33.95 -2.34
CA THR A 108 -5.23 -35.25 -2.96
C THR A 108 -3.74 -35.52 -2.85
N ASP A 109 -2.92 -34.48 -2.66
CA ASP A 109 -1.48 -34.58 -2.40
C ASP A 109 -1.03 -33.53 -1.35
N PRO A 110 -1.23 -33.83 -0.05
CA PRO A 110 -0.91 -32.89 1.03
C PRO A 110 0.58 -32.49 1.09
N LYS A 111 1.48 -33.24 0.46
CA LYS A 111 2.92 -32.91 0.41
C LYS A 111 3.19 -31.67 -0.47
N LEU A 112 2.30 -31.38 -1.40
CA LEU A 112 2.41 -30.22 -2.28
C LEU A 112 1.85 -28.93 -1.66
N MET A 113 1.16 -29.00 -0.52
CA MET A 113 0.67 -27.82 0.19
C MET A 113 1.81 -26.85 0.49
N ARG A 114 1.54 -25.58 0.32
CA ARG A 114 2.40 -24.49 0.74
C ARG A 114 1.95 -24.02 2.11
N ALA A 115 2.72 -24.36 3.13
CA ALA A 115 2.43 -24.03 4.51
C ALA A 115 3.71 -23.60 5.22
N ARG A 116 3.69 -22.44 5.85
CA ARG A 116 4.84 -21.85 6.51
C ARG A 116 4.48 -21.29 7.87
N MET A 117 5.44 -21.29 8.79
CA MET A 117 5.36 -20.54 10.03
C MET A 117 5.80 -19.12 9.71
N LEU A 118 4.88 -18.17 9.73
CA LEU A 118 5.09 -16.78 9.30
C LEU A 118 4.63 -15.83 10.41
N ARG A 119 5.03 -14.59 10.30
CA ARG A 119 4.38 -13.52 11.02
C ARG A 119 2.94 -13.36 10.51
N ARG A 120 2.02 -12.98 11.38
CA ARG A 120 0.66 -12.57 11.04
C ARG A 120 0.66 -11.62 9.84
N GLU A 121 -0.36 -11.66 9.00
CA GLU A 121 -0.57 -10.86 7.77
C GLU A 121 0.31 -11.24 6.56
N LEU A 122 1.13 -12.29 6.61
CA LEU A 122 2.07 -12.63 5.53
C LEU A 122 1.80 -13.99 4.87
N ILE A 123 0.53 -14.42 4.79
CA ILE A 123 0.16 -15.75 4.29
C ILE A 123 -0.26 -15.81 2.81
N ASP A 124 -0.20 -14.70 2.07
CA ASP A 124 -0.73 -14.59 0.69
C ASP A 124 -0.20 -15.66 -0.29
N ASP A 125 1.03 -16.12 -0.10
CA ASP A 125 1.65 -17.14 -0.96
C ASP A 125 1.40 -18.59 -0.48
N ASP A 126 0.66 -18.78 0.64
CA ASP A 126 0.38 -20.12 1.21
C ASP A 126 -0.99 -20.64 0.77
N ASP A 127 -1.17 -21.98 0.90
CA ASP A 127 -2.50 -22.55 0.94
C ASP A 127 -3.25 -21.92 2.12
N GLN A 128 -4.47 -21.45 1.90
CA GLN A 128 -5.25 -20.80 2.93
C GLN A 128 -6.74 -21.01 2.75
N VAL A 129 -7.45 -20.94 3.84
CA VAL A 129 -8.90 -20.86 3.91
C VAL A 129 -9.30 -19.63 4.69
N GLY A 130 -10.46 -19.10 4.40
CA GLY A 130 -10.96 -17.92 5.09
C GLY A 130 -12.31 -17.49 4.59
N PHE A 131 -12.73 -16.32 5.04
CA PHE A 131 -14.05 -15.78 4.66
C PHE A 131 -14.04 -14.26 4.73
N PHE A 132 -14.96 -13.67 3.97
CA PHE A 132 -15.39 -12.29 4.06
C PHE A 132 -16.72 -12.27 4.81
N LEU A 133 -16.90 -11.32 5.70
CA LEU A 133 -18.10 -11.17 6.54
C LEU A 133 -18.60 -9.73 6.50
N ASP A 134 -19.65 -9.47 5.74
CA ASP A 134 -20.33 -8.18 5.68
C ASP A 134 -21.40 -8.11 6.76
N THR A 135 -21.05 -7.51 7.89
CA THR A 135 -21.90 -7.39 9.06
C THR A 135 -22.94 -6.26 8.97
N PHE A 136 -22.76 -5.34 8.02
CA PHE A 136 -23.71 -4.27 7.72
C PHE A 136 -24.68 -4.63 6.58
N HIS A 137 -24.38 -5.71 5.87
CA HIS A 137 -25.09 -6.18 4.68
C HIS A 137 -25.27 -5.05 3.65
N ASP A 138 -24.16 -4.39 3.37
CA ASP A 138 -24.12 -3.24 2.44
C ASP A 138 -23.50 -3.59 1.10
N HIS A 139 -22.92 -4.81 0.95
CA HIS A 139 -22.22 -5.31 -0.22
C HIS A 139 -21.03 -4.43 -0.65
N ARG A 140 -20.42 -3.72 0.32
CA ARG A 140 -19.32 -2.79 0.07
C ARG A 140 -18.14 -2.97 1.00
N HIS A 141 -18.39 -3.37 2.24
CA HIS A 141 -17.37 -3.54 3.25
C HIS A 141 -17.55 -4.90 3.92
N ALA A 142 -16.49 -5.67 3.99
CA ALA A 142 -16.48 -6.93 4.72
C ALA A 142 -15.19 -7.09 5.54
N TYR A 143 -15.32 -7.65 6.73
CA TYR A 143 -14.18 -8.16 7.45
C TYR A 143 -13.62 -9.37 6.72
N MET A 144 -12.30 -9.50 6.71
CA MET A 144 -11.60 -10.65 6.18
C MET A 144 -10.93 -11.41 7.31
N PHE A 145 -11.10 -12.73 7.33
CA PHE A 145 -10.41 -13.62 8.26
C PHE A 145 -9.89 -14.82 7.48
N PHE A 146 -8.57 -14.93 7.41
CA PHE A 146 -7.88 -16.01 6.69
C PHE A 146 -6.86 -16.70 7.60
N ALA A 147 -6.59 -17.95 7.33
CA ALA A 147 -5.53 -18.68 8.00
C ALA A 147 -4.91 -19.74 7.09
N ASN A 148 -3.59 -19.94 7.26
CA ASN A 148 -2.85 -20.99 6.58
C ASN A 148 -2.91 -22.34 7.34
N PRO A 149 -2.35 -23.44 6.84
CA PRO A 149 -2.37 -24.75 7.49
C PRO A 149 -1.65 -24.83 8.86
N TYR A 150 -0.87 -23.81 9.24
CA TYR A 150 -0.30 -23.67 10.58
C TYR A 150 -1.15 -22.80 11.52
N GLY A 151 -2.28 -22.29 11.01
CA GLY A 151 -3.13 -21.36 11.76
C GLY A 151 -2.46 -19.99 11.97
N ILE A 152 -1.62 -19.57 11.04
CA ILE A 152 -1.15 -18.19 11.01
C ILE A 152 -2.29 -17.35 10.45
N GLN A 153 -2.60 -16.28 11.17
CA GLN A 153 -3.73 -15.41 10.93
C GLN A 153 -3.41 -14.32 9.92
N GLN A 154 -4.42 -13.94 9.14
CA GLN A 154 -4.48 -12.70 8.38
C GLN A 154 -5.89 -12.18 8.50
N ASP A 155 -6.03 -10.93 8.93
CA ASP A 155 -7.30 -10.22 8.95
C ASP A 155 -7.16 -8.87 8.23
N GLY A 156 -8.28 -8.26 7.96
CA GLY A 156 -8.35 -7.02 7.22
C GLY A 156 -9.79 -6.62 6.95
N ILE A 157 -9.92 -5.55 6.20
CA ILE A 157 -11.19 -5.09 5.63
C ILE A 157 -11.08 -5.08 4.12
N TYR A 158 -12.02 -5.71 3.46
CA TYR A 158 -12.21 -5.53 2.03
C TYR A 158 -13.25 -4.41 1.79
N THR A 159 -12.93 -3.51 0.88
CA THR A 159 -13.84 -2.46 0.44
C THR A 159 -13.98 -2.54 -1.07
N GLU A 160 -15.19 -2.61 -1.59
CA GLU A 160 -15.44 -2.47 -3.02
C GLU A 160 -14.85 -1.13 -3.49
N ASN A 161 -14.06 -1.12 -4.54
CA ASN A 161 -13.30 0.02 -5.07
C ASN A 161 -12.06 0.46 -4.26
N GLY A 162 -11.92 0.08 -2.99
CA GLY A 162 -10.72 0.33 -2.17
C GLY A 162 -9.78 -0.88 -2.11
N GLY A 163 -10.29 -2.08 -2.43
CA GLY A 163 -9.52 -3.32 -2.38
C GLY A 163 -9.33 -3.87 -0.97
N PHE A 164 -8.24 -4.61 -0.80
CA PHE A 164 -7.89 -5.28 0.45
C PHE A 164 -7.05 -4.35 1.32
N ASP A 165 -7.52 -4.10 2.55
CA ASP A 165 -6.80 -3.35 3.58
C ASP A 165 -6.45 -4.30 4.74
N ASN A 166 -5.20 -4.77 4.76
CA ASN A 166 -4.65 -5.65 5.79
C ASN A 166 -4.12 -4.86 7.02
N SER A 167 -4.37 -3.56 7.09
CA SER A 167 -3.97 -2.74 8.23
C SER A 167 -4.93 -2.85 9.42
N PHE A 168 -6.15 -3.32 9.16
CA PHE A 168 -7.09 -3.64 10.22
C PHE A 168 -6.61 -4.87 10.98
N ASP A 169 -6.46 -4.75 12.28
CA ASP A 169 -5.94 -5.80 13.17
C ASP A 169 -6.85 -5.95 14.38
N THR A 170 -7.38 -7.15 14.60
CA THR A 170 -8.29 -7.40 15.72
C THR A 170 -7.96 -8.71 16.44
N VAL A 171 -8.52 -8.87 17.64
CA VAL A 171 -8.29 -10.06 18.46
C VAL A 171 -9.31 -11.15 18.10
N TRP A 172 -8.84 -12.23 17.55
CA TRP A 172 -9.59 -13.46 17.29
C TRP A 172 -8.68 -14.68 17.41
N ASN A 173 -9.24 -15.89 17.47
CA ASN A 173 -8.49 -17.09 17.70
C ASN A 173 -8.56 -18.04 16.52
N THR A 174 -7.46 -18.78 16.29
CA THR A 174 -7.42 -19.86 15.33
C THR A 174 -6.57 -21.02 15.78
N GLN A 175 -6.99 -22.22 15.42
CA GLN A 175 -6.23 -23.46 15.56
C GLN A 175 -6.23 -24.17 14.21
N ALA A 176 -5.13 -24.84 13.88
CA ALA A 176 -5.04 -25.60 12.67
C ALA A 176 -4.28 -26.92 12.89
N LYS A 177 -4.59 -27.94 12.07
CA LYS A 177 -3.93 -29.24 12.09
C LYS A 177 -3.77 -29.75 10.68
N ILE A 178 -2.53 -30.05 10.30
CA ILE A 178 -2.22 -30.73 9.04
C ILE A 178 -2.43 -32.24 9.26
N THR A 179 -3.09 -32.89 8.30
CA THR A 179 -3.43 -34.32 8.31
C THR A 179 -2.91 -35.01 7.05
N GLY A 180 -3.03 -36.35 6.99
CA GLY A 180 -2.73 -37.08 5.78
C GLY A 180 -3.74 -36.89 4.63
N GLN A 181 -4.87 -36.20 4.86
CA GLN A 181 -5.93 -35.92 3.87
C GLN A 181 -6.06 -34.45 3.51
N GLY A 182 -5.20 -33.59 4.06
CA GLY A 182 -5.29 -32.15 3.90
C GLY A 182 -5.02 -31.43 5.21
N TYR A 183 -5.83 -30.39 5.53
CA TYR A 183 -5.71 -29.66 6.79
C TYR A 183 -7.07 -29.18 7.28
N MET A 184 -7.14 -28.90 8.57
CA MET A 184 -8.29 -28.34 9.25
C MET A 184 -7.90 -26.99 9.85
N VAL A 185 -8.83 -26.03 9.82
CA VAL A 185 -8.68 -24.73 10.48
C VAL A 185 -9.96 -24.38 11.22
N TRP A 186 -9.81 -24.04 12.48
CA TRP A 186 -10.88 -23.55 13.34
C TRP A 186 -10.71 -22.05 13.57
N PHE A 187 -11.77 -21.30 13.42
CA PHE A 187 -11.85 -19.84 13.62
C PHE A 187 -12.83 -19.57 14.76
N GLU A 188 -12.47 -18.71 15.68
CA GLU A 188 -13.32 -18.12 16.71
C GLU A 188 -13.23 -16.62 16.63
N ILE A 189 -14.30 -16.00 16.20
CA ILE A 189 -14.40 -14.55 16.02
C ILE A 189 -15.31 -14.00 17.13
N PRO A 190 -14.78 -13.31 18.13
CA PRO A 190 -15.60 -12.66 19.17
C PRO A 190 -16.47 -11.57 18.55
N PHE A 191 -17.75 -11.53 18.86
CA PHE A 191 -18.63 -10.46 18.38
C PHE A 191 -18.15 -9.07 18.77
N LYS A 192 -17.47 -8.94 19.90
CA LYS A 192 -16.82 -7.69 20.30
C LYS A 192 -15.64 -7.28 19.40
N SER A 193 -15.17 -8.13 18.49
CA SER A 193 -14.17 -7.82 17.49
C SER A 193 -14.79 -7.34 16.17
N LEU A 194 -16.12 -7.42 16.05
CA LEU A 194 -16.90 -7.01 14.89
C LEU A 194 -17.72 -5.77 15.20
N ARG A 195 -18.13 -5.07 14.17
CA ARG A 195 -19.11 -3.99 14.23
C ARG A 195 -20.30 -4.38 13.38
N PHE A 196 -21.50 -4.21 13.92
CA PHE A 196 -22.75 -4.50 13.24
C PHE A 196 -23.86 -3.67 13.88
N ARG A 197 -25.02 -3.62 13.24
CA ARG A 197 -26.17 -2.86 13.76
C ARG A 197 -26.61 -3.46 15.09
N PRO A 198 -26.87 -2.63 16.15
CA PRO A 198 -27.21 -3.14 17.48
C PRO A 198 -28.59 -3.73 17.58
N THR A 199 -29.50 -3.33 16.69
CA THR A 199 -30.92 -3.74 16.71
C THR A 199 -31.40 -4.10 15.31
N GLY A 200 -32.34 -5.03 15.22
CA GLY A 200 -32.94 -5.49 13.99
C GLY A 200 -32.61 -6.93 13.65
N ASP A 201 -32.96 -7.33 12.44
CA ASP A 201 -32.59 -8.63 11.89
C ASP A 201 -31.11 -8.62 11.57
N HIS A 202 -30.34 -9.48 12.24
CA HIS A 202 -28.90 -9.65 11.98
C HIS A 202 -28.69 -10.57 10.78
N THR A 203 -29.11 -10.11 9.60
CA THR A 203 -28.73 -10.73 8.35
C THR A 203 -27.39 -10.15 7.90
N TRP A 204 -26.37 -11.00 7.74
CA TRP A 204 -25.03 -10.63 7.30
C TRP A 204 -24.75 -11.27 5.94
N GLY A 205 -23.77 -10.73 5.22
CA GLY A 205 -23.22 -11.36 4.02
C GLY A 205 -22.01 -12.21 4.36
N ILE A 206 -21.88 -13.38 3.73
CA ILE A 206 -20.66 -14.22 3.84
C ILE A 206 -20.19 -14.72 2.49
N LEU A 207 -18.87 -14.66 2.27
CA LEU A 207 -18.21 -15.25 1.12
C LEU A 207 -17.04 -16.11 1.64
N LEU A 208 -17.19 -17.45 1.59
CA LEU A 208 -16.16 -18.40 2.02
C LEU A 208 -15.14 -18.62 0.91
N SER A 209 -13.85 -18.76 1.26
CA SER A 209 -12.73 -18.83 0.32
C SER A 209 -11.80 -19.99 0.58
N ARG A 210 -11.27 -20.57 -0.50
CA ARG A 210 -10.14 -21.50 -0.53
C ARG A 210 -9.13 -21.03 -1.57
N VAL A 211 -7.87 -20.90 -1.19
CA VAL A 211 -6.76 -20.53 -2.09
C VAL A 211 -5.77 -21.68 -2.19
N LEU A 212 -5.41 -22.04 -3.43
CA LEU A 212 -4.48 -23.13 -3.79
C LEU A 212 -3.39 -22.54 -4.72
N PRO A 213 -2.32 -21.95 -4.18
CA PRO A 213 -1.32 -21.23 -4.99
C PRO A 213 -0.62 -22.10 -6.03
N ARG A 214 -0.46 -23.39 -5.76
CA ARG A 214 0.16 -24.33 -6.71
C ARG A 214 -0.63 -24.51 -8.01
N ASN A 215 -1.94 -24.25 -7.97
CA ASN A 215 -2.85 -24.33 -9.12
C ASN A 215 -3.25 -22.94 -9.65
N SER A 216 -2.70 -21.86 -9.05
CA SER A 216 -3.19 -20.48 -9.27
C SER A 216 -4.70 -20.37 -9.05
N GLU A 217 -5.23 -21.18 -8.13
CA GLU A 217 -6.67 -21.35 -7.94
C GLU A 217 -7.18 -20.56 -6.73
N ARG A 218 -8.29 -19.86 -6.97
CA ARG A 218 -9.14 -19.25 -5.94
C ARG A 218 -10.55 -19.73 -6.14
N ALA A 219 -11.10 -20.39 -5.13
CA ALA A 219 -12.47 -20.92 -5.16
C ALA A 219 -13.29 -20.33 -3.99
N TYR A 220 -14.58 -20.13 -4.24
CA TYR A 220 -15.48 -19.45 -3.32
C TYR A 220 -16.80 -20.20 -3.18
N TYR A 221 -17.45 -19.99 -2.03
CA TYR A 221 -18.84 -20.26 -1.81
C TYR A 221 -19.53 -19.02 -1.19
N PRO A 222 -20.62 -18.51 -1.78
CA PRO A 222 -21.17 -18.87 -3.10
C PRO A 222 -20.18 -18.61 -4.25
N ALA A 223 -20.55 -19.06 -5.45
CA ALA A 223 -19.74 -18.81 -6.64
C ALA A 223 -19.51 -17.30 -6.86
N ASN A 224 -18.25 -16.88 -6.92
CA ASN A 224 -17.87 -15.50 -7.18
C ASN A 224 -17.27 -15.40 -8.58
N SER A 225 -18.04 -14.88 -9.53
CA SER A 225 -17.62 -14.85 -10.94
C SER A 225 -16.68 -13.69 -11.23
N SER A 226 -15.63 -13.94 -12.01
CA SER A 226 -14.74 -12.89 -12.54
C SER A 226 -15.32 -12.11 -13.72
N LYS A 227 -16.54 -12.44 -14.16
CA LYS A 227 -17.25 -11.71 -15.23
C LYS A 227 -17.90 -10.43 -14.73
N ASP A 228 -18.19 -10.37 -13.43
CA ASP A 228 -18.84 -9.24 -12.79
C ASP A 228 -17.80 -8.43 -11.99
N GLN A 229 -17.95 -7.13 -11.98
CA GLN A 229 -17.14 -6.26 -11.13
C GLN A 229 -17.68 -6.28 -9.69
N GLY A 230 -16.78 -6.51 -8.74
CA GLY A 230 -17.11 -6.60 -7.33
C GLY A 230 -16.97 -8.02 -6.77
N TRP A 231 -16.82 -8.11 -5.47
CA TRP A 231 -16.65 -9.37 -4.74
C TRP A 231 -17.86 -9.66 -3.86
N LEU A 232 -18.36 -8.65 -3.13
CA LEU A 232 -19.40 -8.80 -2.13
C LEU A 232 -20.81 -8.92 -2.73
N ILE A 233 -20.98 -8.56 -3.99
CA ILE A 233 -22.25 -8.76 -4.71
C ILE A 233 -22.65 -10.25 -4.84
N HIS A 234 -21.70 -11.16 -4.58
CA HIS A 234 -21.88 -12.61 -4.71
C HIS A 234 -21.97 -13.31 -3.36
N GLU A 235 -22.00 -12.60 -2.24
CA GLU A 235 -22.07 -13.20 -0.92
C GLU A 235 -23.40 -13.90 -0.66
N ALA A 236 -23.40 -14.90 0.22
CA ALA A 236 -24.61 -15.53 0.73
C ALA A 236 -25.13 -14.76 1.93
N ASP A 237 -26.44 -14.68 2.07
CA ASP A 237 -27.08 -14.17 3.27
C ASP A 237 -26.98 -15.21 4.39
N ILE A 238 -26.46 -14.81 5.54
CA ILE A 238 -26.49 -15.61 6.75
C ILE A 238 -27.36 -14.92 7.80
N SER A 239 -28.24 -15.68 8.45
CA SER A 239 -29.20 -15.23 9.44
C SER A 239 -29.25 -16.18 10.64
N GLY A 240 -30.16 -15.92 11.59
CA GLY A 240 -30.35 -16.76 12.77
C GLY A 240 -29.57 -16.28 14.00
N PHE A 241 -28.91 -15.14 13.92
CA PHE A 241 -28.20 -14.55 15.04
C PHE A 241 -29.18 -13.88 16.01
N GLU A 242 -29.36 -14.45 17.20
CA GLU A 242 -30.20 -13.92 18.24
C GLU A 242 -29.38 -13.56 19.48
N GLY A 243 -29.71 -12.45 20.13
CA GLY A 243 -29.09 -12.04 21.40
C GLY A 243 -27.61 -11.66 21.31
N ILE A 244 -27.08 -11.42 20.12
CA ILE A 244 -25.68 -11.04 19.93
C ILE A 244 -25.50 -9.53 20.13
N SER A 245 -24.34 -9.13 20.67
CA SER A 245 -23.96 -7.73 20.84
C SER A 245 -22.45 -7.59 20.75
N PRO A 246 -21.92 -6.54 20.11
CA PRO A 246 -20.50 -6.23 20.15
C PRO A 246 -20.06 -5.73 21.54
N GLY A 247 -21.01 -5.39 22.43
CA GLY A 247 -20.75 -4.90 23.77
C GLY A 247 -20.10 -3.51 23.80
N ARG A 248 -19.82 -3.02 24.98
CA ARG A 248 -19.00 -1.81 25.18
C ARG A 248 -17.54 -2.18 25.00
N ASN A 249 -17.03 -2.09 23.78
CA ASN A 249 -15.63 -2.42 23.51
C ASN A 249 -14.76 -1.16 23.71
N MET A 250 -14.19 -1.02 24.88
CA MET A 250 -13.16 -0.03 25.16
C MET A 250 -11.81 -0.73 25.27
N GLN A 251 -10.86 -0.25 24.53
CA GLN A 251 -9.50 -0.76 24.50
C GLN A 251 -8.55 0.36 24.88
N PHE A 252 -7.64 0.08 25.80
CA PHE A 252 -6.58 0.97 26.22
C PHE A 252 -5.26 0.22 26.10
N MET A 253 -4.33 0.82 25.41
CA MET A 253 -3.03 0.23 25.13
C MET A 253 -1.92 1.18 25.58
N PRO A 254 -1.65 1.26 26.89
CA PRO A 254 -0.48 1.94 27.38
C PRO A 254 0.77 1.24 26.87
N TYR A 255 1.78 2.03 26.59
CA TYR A 255 3.12 1.52 26.30
C TYR A 255 4.17 2.40 26.95
N THR A 256 5.29 1.76 27.23
CA THR A 256 6.51 2.41 27.64
C THR A 256 7.65 1.94 26.79
N SER A 257 8.53 2.83 26.42
CA SER A 257 9.78 2.49 25.76
C SER A 257 10.94 3.17 26.44
N VAL A 258 12.09 2.51 26.42
CA VAL A 258 13.37 3.08 26.84
C VAL A 258 14.34 2.89 25.70
N GLY A 259 14.95 3.97 25.27
CA GLY A 259 15.88 3.97 24.17
C GLY A 259 17.14 4.76 24.46
N ALA A 260 18.15 4.51 23.63
CA ALA A 260 19.35 5.32 23.52
C ALA A 260 19.57 5.61 22.04
N PHE A 261 19.90 6.84 21.69
CA PHE A 261 20.21 7.20 20.32
C PHE A 261 21.39 8.14 20.22
N ARG A 262 22.02 8.12 19.07
CA ARG A 262 23.01 9.10 18.63
C ARG A 262 22.78 9.33 17.15
N SER A 263 22.69 10.60 16.74
CA SER A 263 22.55 11.00 15.34
C SER A 263 23.42 12.21 15.03
N LEU A 264 23.85 12.29 13.79
CA LEU A 264 24.51 13.48 13.27
C LEU A 264 23.47 14.57 13.03
N ASP A 265 23.70 15.75 13.58
CA ASP A 265 22.94 16.96 13.30
C ASP A 265 23.80 17.89 12.44
N ASP A 266 23.46 18.01 11.17
CA ASP A 266 24.16 18.82 10.17
C ASP A 266 23.45 20.14 9.85
N ARG A 267 22.38 20.46 10.60
CA ARG A 267 21.57 21.67 10.41
C ARG A 267 22.19 22.92 11.02
N ASP A 268 23.06 22.76 12.05
CA ASP A 268 23.60 23.90 12.78
C ASP A 268 24.61 24.68 11.91
N PRO A 269 24.40 25.97 11.66
CA PRO A 269 25.35 26.82 10.93
C PRO A 269 26.73 26.89 11.60
N ALA A 270 26.83 26.68 12.91
CA ALA A 270 28.07 26.71 13.66
C ALA A 270 28.94 25.45 13.47
N GLY A 271 28.40 24.38 12.91
CA GLY A 271 29.08 23.13 12.60
C GLY A 271 28.25 21.91 12.90
N GLU A 272 28.60 20.84 12.24
CA GLU A 272 27.96 19.54 12.44
C GLU A 272 28.36 18.96 13.79
N ARG A 273 27.39 18.38 14.48
CA ARG A 273 27.60 17.76 15.78
C ARG A 273 26.79 16.49 15.92
N PHE A 274 27.30 15.60 16.73
CA PHE A 274 26.54 14.45 17.17
C PHE A 274 25.64 14.84 18.36
N THR A 275 24.35 14.61 18.19
CA THR A 275 23.35 14.73 19.23
C THR A 275 22.93 13.34 19.69
N GLY A 276 22.43 13.21 20.90
CA GLY A 276 21.92 11.94 21.39
C GLY A 276 21.59 11.93 22.87
N LYS A 277 20.90 10.88 23.25
CA LYS A 277 20.57 10.59 24.64
C LYS A 277 20.99 9.16 24.97
N HIS A 278 21.60 8.97 26.12
CA HIS A 278 21.97 7.64 26.59
C HIS A 278 20.77 6.86 27.11
N VAL A 279 19.79 7.55 27.67
CA VAL A 279 18.51 6.97 28.11
C VAL A 279 17.42 7.98 27.79
N GLU A 280 16.46 7.55 26.99
CA GLU A 280 15.28 8.32 26.64
C GLU A 280 14.03 7.49 26.95
N PRO A 281 13.39 7.69 28.09
CA PRO A 281 12.11 7.08 28.36
C PRO A 281 11.01 7.78 27.56
N LYS A 282 10.10 7.01 26.99
CA LYS A 282 8.88 7.49 26.33
C LYS A 282 7.71 6.70 26.85
N GLU A 283 6.65 7.39 27.21
CA GLU A 283 5.39 6.80 27.63
C GLU A 283 4.29 7.31 26.70
N GLY A 284 3.37 6.44 26.35
CA GLY A 284 2.26 6.81 25.50
C GLY A 284 1.05 5.92 25.74
N LEU A 285 -0.05 6.32 25.13
CA LEU A 285 -1.33 5.65 25.26
C LEU A 285 -2.07 5.70 23.94
N ASP A 286 -2.41 4.53 23.44
CA ASP A 286 -3.43 4.41 22.39
C ASP A 286 -4.74 3.96 23.01
N SER A 287 -5.86 4.50 22.55
CA SER A 287 -7.17 4.03 22.96
C SER A 287 -8.12 3.88 21.78
N LYS A 288 -9.02 2.93 21.90
CA LYS A 288 -10.09 2.66 20.97
C LYS A 288 -11.40 2.52 21.73
N ILE A 289 -12.37 3.37 21.42
CA ILE A 289 -13.68 3.41 22.07
C ILE A 289 -14.74 3.25 21.00
N ILE A 290 -15.57 2.21 21.14
CA ILE A 290 -16.71 2.00 20.24
C ILE A 290 -17.92 2.76 20.79
N ILE A 291 -18.48 3.62 19.93
CA ILE A 291 -19.63 4.47 20.22
C ILE A 291 -20.81 3.97 19.39
N LYS A 292 -21.94 3.66 20.01
CA LYS A 292 -23.16 3.17 19.36
C LYS A 292 -22.92 1.98 18.40
N ASP A 293 -22.01 1.08 18.75
CA ASP A 293 -21.68 -0.16 18.04
C ASP A 293 -21.16 0.02 16.60
N SER A 294 -21.22 1.21 16.03
CA SER A 294 -20.87 1.49 14.63
C SER A 294 -19.80 2.58 14.42
N LEU A 295 -19.61 3.47 15.39
CA LEU A 295 -18.61 4.52 15.37
C LEU A 295 -17.46 4.17 16.28
N VAL A 296 -16.25 4.47 15.87
CA VAL A 296 -15.02 4.24 16.62
C VAL A 296 -14.26 5.53 16.77
N LEU A 297 -13.96 5.86 18.00
CA LEU A 297 -13.00 6.88 18.37
C LEU A 297 -11.67 6.21 18.71
N ASP A 298 -10.67 6.42 17.89
CA ASP A 298 -9.27 6.06 18.13
C ASP A 298 -8.51 7.30 18.59
N THR A 299 -7.74 7.20 19.66
CA THR A 299 -6.88 8.29 20.11
C THR A 299 -5.47 7.79 20.38
N THR A 300 -4.49 8.65 20.17
CA THR A 300 -3.09 8.37 20.52
C THR A 300 -2.50 9.59 21.21
N ILE A 301 -1.69 9.35 22.22
CA ILE A 301 -0.92 10.36 22.94
C ILE A 301 0.53 9.91 22.98
N ASN A 302 1.42 10.79 22.52
CA ASN A 302 2.86 10.57 22.45
C ASN A 302 3.24 9.26 21.74
N PRO A 303 2.76 9.02 20.48
CA PRO A 303 2.96 7.76 19.79
C PRO A 303 4.44 7.43 19.57
N ASP A 304 4.78 6.15 19.74
CA ASP A 304 6.12 5.63 19.46
C ASP A 304 6.05 4.62 18.31
N PHE A 305 6.74 4.92 17.24
CA PHE A 305 6.78 4.15 16.01
C PHE A 305 8.10 3.39 15.80
N GLY A 306 8.94 3.26 16.81
CA GLY A 306 10.28 2.66 16.71
C GLY A 306 10.29 1.21 16.21
N GLN A 307 9.20 0.43 16.39
CA GLN A 307 9.09 -0.95 15.90
C GLN A 307 8.74 -1.07 14.42
N ILE A 308 8.38 0.04 13.76
CA ILE A 308 7.95 0.02 12.36
C ILE A 308 9.12 -0.31 11.46
N GLU A 309 8.84 -1.09 10.43
CA GLU A 309 9.83 -1.43 9.41
C GLU A 309 10.16 -0.21 8.55
N SER A 310 11.46 -0.05 8.22
CA SER A 310 11.90 0.95 7.26
C SER A 310 11.19 0.80 5.91
N ASP A 311 11.06 1.89 5.19
CA ASP A 311 10.40 1.90 3.88
C ASP A 311 11.10 0.96 2.89
N ASP A 312 10.31 0.43 1.96
CA ASP A 312 10.87 -0.37 0.89
C ASP A 312 11.76 0.50 0.00
N PRO A 313 12.87 -0.05 -0.50
CA PRO A 313 13.84 0.73 -1.24
C PRO A 313 13.23 1.26 -2.54
N GLN A 314 13.46 2.54 -2.80
CA GLN A 314 13.08 3.21 -4.04
C GLN A 314 14.26 4.06 -4.54
N VAL A 315 14.36 4.19 -5.86
CA VAL A 315 15.34 5.09 -6.48
C VAL A 315 14.86 6.52 -6.34
N THR A 316 15.61 7.34 -5.63
CA THR A 316 15.29 8.75 -5.36
C THR A 316 16.18 9.75 -6.10
N VAL A 317 17.22 9.27 -6.79
CA VAL A 317 18.15 10.10 -7.56
C VAL A 317 17.60 10.39 -8.96
N ASN A 318 17.89 11.59 -9.49
CA ASN A 318 17.49 12.03 -10.83
C ASN A 318 15.97 11.96 -11.04
N GLN A 319 15.16 12.27 -10.02
CA GLN A 319 13.70 12.29 -10.11
C GLN A 319 13.20 13.71 -10.36
N ARG A 320 12.26 13.87 -11.30
CA ARG A 320 11.59 15.15 -11.58
C ARG A 320 10.64 15.55 -10.43
N PHE A 321 10.00 14.56 -9.82
CA PHE A 321 8.99 14.73 -8.79
C PHE A 321 9.31 13.93 -7.53
N ALA A 322 8.74 14.33 -6.39
CA ALA A 322 8.89 13.61 -5.13
C ALA A 322 8.35 12.17 -5.22
N VAL A 323 9.07 11.25 -4.61
CA VAL A 323 8.70 9.83 -4.57
C VAL A 323 7.67 9.59 -3.48
N PHE A 324 6.64 8.80 -3.79
CA PHE A 324 5.60 8.44 -2.83
C PHE A 324 6.03 7.24 -1.97
N PHE A 325 5.89 7.39 -0.65
CA PHE A 325 6.08 6.29 0.31
C PHE A 325 4.75 6.01 1.02
N PRO A 326 4.25 4.76 1.01
CA PRO A 326 3.00 4.43 1.69
C PRO A 326 3.10 4.58 3.21
N GLU A 327 1.98 4.86 3.86
CA GLU A 327 1.89 4.89 5.33
C GLU A 327 2.09 3.49 5.91
N LYS A 328 2.86 3.37 7.01
CA LYS A 328 3.13 2.10 7.73
C LYS A 328 2.79 2.16 9.22
N ARG A 329 2.43 3.34 9.74
CA ARG A 329 2.12 3.51 11.16
C ARG A 329 0.68 3.07 11.45
N PRO A 330 0.46 2.12 12.39
CA PRO A 330 -0.84 1.49 12.60
C PRO A 330 -1.96 2.48 12.90
N PHE A 331 -1.71 3.50 13.72
CA PHE A 331 -2.71 4.52 14.04
C PHE A 331 -3.25 5.23 12.80
N PHE A 332 -2.42 5.47 11.77
CA PHE A 332 -2.83 6.15 10.55
C PHE A 332 -3.38 5.21 9.47
N GLN A 333 -3.00 3.93 9.50
CA GLN A 333 -3.45 2.94 8.53
C GLN A 333 -4.86 2.44 8.82
N GLU A 334 -5.18 2.13 10.05
CA GLU A 334 -6.45 1.53 10.42
C GLU A 334 -7.63 2.44 10.00
N ASN A 335 -8.60 1.90 9.28
CA ASN A 335 -9.75 2.64 8.73
C ASN A 335 -9.36 3.83 7.82
N ALA A 336 -8.19 3.84 7.22
CA ALA A 336 -7.76 4.91 6.28
C ALA A 336 -8.68 5.04 5.07
N SER A 337 -9.38 3.96 4.69
CA SER A 337 -10.36 3.95 3.59
C SER A 337 -11.49 4.98 3.76
N TYR A 338 -11.84 5.35 5.00
CA TYR A 338 -12.83 6.40 5.26
C TYR A 338 -12.41 7.78 4.76
N PHE A 339 -11.10 8.03 4.57
CA PHE A 339 -10.54 9.30 4.13
C PHE A 339 -10.12 9.31 2.67
N GLN A 340 -10.23 8.18 1.98
CA GLN A 340 -9.85 8.07 0.58
C GLN A 340 -10.79 8.87 -0.33
N THR A 341 -10.20 9.58 -1.28
CA THR A 341 -10.87 10.35 -2.33
C THR A 341 -10.15 10.15 -3.66
N PRO A 342 -10.80 10.43 -4.81
CA PRO A 342 -10.16 10.30 -6.12
C PRO A 342 -8.81 11.01 -6.24
N LEU A 343 -8.70 12.25 -5.73
CA LEU A 343 -7.42 12.95 -5.54
C LEU A 343 -6.84 12.57 -4.17
N ASN A 344 -5.52 12.41 -4.06
CA ASN A 344 -4.87 12.11 -2.78
C ASN A 344 -4.80 13.37 -1.90
N LEU A 345 -5.90 13.70 -1.23
CA LEU A 345 -6.02 14.88 -0.36
C LEU A 345 -5.65 14.59 1.10
N VAL A 346 -5.50 13.31 1.48
CA VAL A 346 -5.13 12.89 2.84
C VAL A 346 -3.96 11.92 2.78
N PHE A 347 -2.79 12.43 3.10
CA PHE A 347 -1.53 11.70 3.13
C PHE A 347 -0.90 11.86 4.52
N THR A 348 -1.18 10.92 5.40
CA THR A 348 -0.86 11.00 6.83
C THR A 348 0.64 11.07 7.14
N ARG A 349 1.53 10.70 6.21
CA ARG A 349 2.99 10.91 6.36
C ARG A 349 3.41 12.39 6.39
N ARG A 350 2.50 13.32 6.07
CA ARG A 350 2.69 14.75 6.32
C ARG A 350 2.70 15.09 7.82
N VAL A 351 2.10 14.26 8.66
CA VAL A 351 2.20 14.31 10.13
C VAL A 351 3.41 13.46 10.53
N VAL A 352 4.53 14.06 10.88
CA VAL A 352 5.81 13.37 11.06
C VAL A 352 6.04 12.97 12.51
N ASP A 353 5.90 13.92 13.45
CA ASP A 353 6.15 13.72 14.90
C ASP A 353 4.94 14.21 15.74
N PRO A 354 3.84 13.47 15.76
CA PRO A 354 2.65 13.86 16.49
C PRO A 354 2.84 13.69 18.01
N LEU A 355 2.37 14.68 18.80
CA LEU A 355 2.20 14.53 20.24
C LEU A 355 0.87 13.87 20.56
N PHE A 356 -0.17 14.20 19.79
CA PHE A 356 -1.48 13.57 19.90
C PHE A 356 -2.14 13.42 18.56
N GLY A 357 -3.07 12.47 18.48
CA GLY A 357 -3.98 12.29 17.37
C GLY A 357 -5.31 11.73 17.85
N ALA A 358 -6.39 12.11 17.18
CA ALA A 358 -7.72 11.54 17.41
C ALA A 358 -8.41 11.31 16.07
N ARG A 359 -9.10 10.18 15.95
CA ARG A 359 -9.80 9.78 14.74
C ARG A 359 -11.14 9.16 15.10
N LEU A 360 -12.21 9.68 14.50
CA LEU A 360 -13.54 9.11 14.54
C LEU A 360 -13.89 8.52 13.18
N THR A 361 -14.22 7.25 13.12
CA THR A 361 -14.62 6.57 11.87
C THR A 361 -15.80 5.65 12.11
N GLY A 362 -16.65 5.46 11.11
CA GLY A 362 -17.71 4.48 11.14
C GLY A 362 -18.92 4.85 10.27
N LYS A 363 -20.00 4.08 10.44
CA LYS A 363 -21.24 4.24 9.67
C LYS A 363 -22.44 4.42 10.58
N GLU A 364 -23.33 5.33 10.21
CA GLU A 364 -24.64 5.50 10.82
C GLU A 364 -25.69 5.50 9.70
N GLY A 365 -26.42 4.38 9.57
CA GLY A 365 -27.30 4.16 8.44
C GLY A 365 -26.55 4.26 7.10
N PRO A 366 -27.00 5.09 6.15
CA PRO A 366 -26.35 5.26 4.86
C PRO A 366 -25.15 6.22 4.91
N TRP A 367 -24.76 6.75 6.05
CA TRP A 367 -23.73 7.73 6.23
C TRP A 367 -22.43 7.09 6.75
N ALA A 368 -21.35 7.22 6.00
CA ALA A 368 -20.00 6.92 6.45
C ALA A 368 -19.31 8.23 6.85
N ILE A 369 -18.71 8.25 8.02
CA ILE A 369 -18.11 9.44 8.63
C ILE A 369 -16.66 9.13 8.98
N GLY A 370 -15.76 10.03 8.59
CA GLY A 370 -14.37 10.06 8.99
C GLY A 370 -14.00 11.46 9.48
N ALA A 371 -13.51 11.59 10.69
CA ALA A 371 -12.92 12.80 11.20
C ALA A 371 -11.55 12.48 11.81
N PHE A 372 -10.56 13.32 11.55
CA PHE A 372 -9.20 13.13 12.03
C PHE A 372 -8.60 14.47 12.42
N VAL A 373 -7.92 14.51 13.58
CA VAL A 373 -7.14 15.65 14.05
C VAL A 373 -5.81 15.16 14.61
N ALA A 374 -4.74 15.89 14.36
CA ALA A 374 -3.43 15.66 14.96
C ALA A 374 -2.63 16.96 15.02
N ASN A 375 -1.70 17.06 15.96
CA ASN A 375 -0.62 18.03 15.85
C ASN A 375 0.64 17.37 15.27
N ASP A 376 1.58 18.18 14.80
CA ASP A 376 2.89 17.77 14.33
C ASP A 376 3.95 18.73 14.81
N ARG A 377 4.88 18.25 15.61
CA ARG A 377 6.02 19.01 16.15
C ARG A 377 7.18 19.12 15.15
N ALA A 378 7.18 18.28 14.11
CA ALA A 378 8.31 18.18 13.17
C ALA A 378 8.66 19.51 12.49
N PRO A 379 7.71 20.35 12.06
CA PRO A 379 8.06 21.65 11.47
C PRO A 379 8.96 22.50 12.36
N GLY A 380 8.68 22.55 13.68
CA GLY A 380 9.48 23.31 14.64
C GLY A 380 10.75 22.59 15.13
N GLN A 381 10.81 21.26 14.98
CA GLN A 381 11.97 20.48 15.39
C GLN A 381 12.97 20.26 14.25
N SER A 382 12.51 20.30 12.99
CA SER A 382 13.35 20.10 11.81
C SER A 382 14.18 21.30 11.38
N VAL A 383 13.94 22.45 11.98
CA VAL A 383 14.66 23.70 11.73
C VAL A 383 15.67 24.00 12.85
N ILE A 384 16.64 24.89 12.58
CA ILE A 384 17.62 25.33 13.57
C ILE A 384 16.97 26.21 14.64
N SER A 385 17.58 26.30 15.82
CA SER A 385 17.03 27.05 16.96
C SER A 385 16.84 28.56 16.72
N THR A 386 17.52 29.10 15.72
CA THR A 386 17.38 30.51 15.31
C THR A 386 16.34 30.73 14.22
N ASP A 387 15.75 29.64 13.69
CA ASP A 387 14.69 29.72 12.72
C ASP A 387 13.39 30.16 13.41
N PRO A 388 12.62 31.03 12.79
CA PRO A 388 11.33 31.50 13.29
C PRO A 388 10.30 30.39 13.52
N LEU A 389 10.37 29.28 12.82
CA LEU A 389 9.52 28.12 13.02
C LEU A 389 10.01 27.21 14.16
N SER A 390 11.16 27.52 14.79
CA SER A 390 11.69 26.69 15.86
C SER A 390 10.71 26.56 17.03
N GLY A 391 10.35 25.32 17.37
CA GLY A 391 9.41 25.02 18.43
C GLY A 391 7.93 25.26 18.10
N VAL A 392 7.59 25.50 16.84
CA VAL A 392 6.21 25.73 16.38
C VAL A 392 5.60 24.43 15.84
N ASP A 393 4.42 24.08 16.33
CA ASP A 393 3.67 22.92 15.85
C ASP A 393 2.76 23.26 14.66
N ALA A 394 2.52 22.28 13.81
CA ALA A 394 1.43 22.31 12.84
C ALA A 394 0.23 21.48 13.34
N TYR A 395 -0.97 21.90 12.97
CA TYR A 395 -2.21 21.20 13.31
C TYR A 395 -2.90 20.73 12.04
N PHE A 396 -3.39 19.51 12.08
CA PHE A 396 -4.06 18.85 10.96
C PHE A 396 -5.50 18.54 11.35
N GLY A 397 -6.42 18.86 10.44
CA GLY A 397 -7.83 18.51 10.55
C GLY A 397 -8.34 17.92 9.25
N VAL A 398 -9.09 16.83 9.32
CA VAL A 398 -9.76 16.22 8.17
C VAL A 398 -11.18 15.85 8.57
N LEU A 399 -12.15 16.22 7.75
CA LEU A 399 -13.55 15.78 7.86
C LEU A 399 -13.99 15.19 6.54
N ARG A 400 -14.48 13.98 6.59
CA ARG A 400 -15.04 13.23 5.48
C ARG A 400 -16.44 12.73 5.83
N VAL A 401 -17.41 13.05 5.00
CA VAL A 401 -18.79 12.53 5.11
C VAL A 401 -19.19 11.97 3.76
N ASN A 402 -19.64 10.73 3.73
CA ASN A 402 -20.05 10.04 2.52
C ASN A 402 -21.44 9.45 2.73
N ARG A 403 -22.38 9.72 1.83
CA ARG A 403 -23.73 9.15 1.82
C ARG A 403 -23.85 8.12 0.72
N GLU A 404 -24.20 6.94 1.11
CA GLU A 404 -24.47 5.82 0.22
C GLU A 404 -25.93 5.82 -0.27
N PHE A 405 -26.13 5.38 -1.52
CA PHE A 405 -27.44 5.23 -2.13
C PHE A 405 -27.41 4.16 -3.22
N GLY A 406 -28.58 3.62 -3.54
CA GLY A 406 -28.71 2.54 -4.53
C GLY A 406 -27.86 1.32 -4.17
N LYS A 407 -27.44 0.57 -5.18
CA LYS A 407 -26.59 -0.61 -5.01
C LYS A 407 -25.12 -0.27 -5.31
N GLY A 408 -24.43 0.33 -4.34
CA GLY A 408 -23.00 0.60 -4.43
C GLY A 408 -22.59 2.00 -4.92
N SER A 409 -23.52 2.96 -5.01
CA SER A 409 -23.21 4.37 -5.34
C SER A 409 -23.09 5.23 -4.09
N SER A 410 -22.37 6.34 -4.19
CA SER A 410 -22.22 7.28 -3.07
C SER A 410 -21.91 8.71 -3.54
N ILE A 411 -22.20 9.67 -2.68
CA ILE A 411 -21.78 11.06 -2.78
C ILE A 411 -21.09 11.48 -1.49
N GLY A 412 -19.96 12.14 -1.59
CA GLY A 412 -19.16 12.51 -0.46
C GLY A 412 -18.76 14.00 -0.45
N MET A 413 -18.43 14.49 0.73
CA MET A 413 -17.82 15.77 0.98
C MET A 413 -16.54 15.55 1.76
N ILE A 414 -15.49 16.27 1.41
CA ILE A 414 -14.23 16.32 2.15
C ILE A 414 -13.85 17.75 2.48
N TYR A 415 -13.30 17.93 3.67
CA TYR A 415 -12.62 19.13 4.10
C TYR A 415 -11.31 18.74 4.79
N THR A 416 -10.22 19.39 4.42
CA THR A 416 -8.92 19.25 5.06
C THR A 416 -8.38 20.61 5.46
N ASP A 417 -7.66 20.66 6.57
CA ASP A 417 -7.04 21.87 7.11
C ASP A 417 -5.66 21.52 7.67
N ARG A 418 -4.66 22.29 7.28
CA ARG A 418 -3.37 22.32 7.93
C ARG A 418 -3.07 23.75 8.34
N GLU A 419 -2.92 23.96 9.62
CA GLU A 419 -2.63 25.27 10.19
C GLU A 419 -1.29 25.26 10.91
N GLN A 420 -0.48 26.27 10.71
CA GLN A 420 0.81 26.41 11.37
C GLN A 420 0.94 27.85 11.88
N GLN A 421 1.11 27.96 13.19
CA GLN A 421 1.34 29.23 13.83
C GLN A 421 2.81 29.64 13.65
N THR A 422 3.09 30.92 13.65
CA THR A 422 4.46 31.42 13.74
C THR A 422 4.81 31.76 15.18
N ALA A 423 6.07 31.60 15.54
CA ALA A 423 6.55 32.07 16.83
C ALA A 423 6.41 33.63 16.90
N PRO A 424 5.91 34.18 18.00
CA PRO A 424 5.86 35.62 18.19
C PRO A 424 7.24 36.23 17.97
N ASN A 425 7.37 37.23 17.10
CA ASN A 425 8.51 38.13 16.87
C ASN A 425 9.64 37.69 15.92
N SER A 426 9.51 36.68 15.10
CA SER A 426 10.67 36.17 14.40
C SER A 426 10.76 36.40 12.89
N PHE A 427 9.64 36.53 12.18
CA PHE A 427 9.66 36.83 10.73
C PHE A 427 9.30 38.26 10.38
N CYS A 428 8.82 39.02 11.33
CA CYS A 428 8.25 40.30 11.09
C CYS A 428 9.28 41.40 11.34
N THR A 429 10.01 41.80 10.32
CA THR A 429 10.93 42.93 10.36
C THR A 429 10.21 44.29 10.45
N ASN A 430 8.92 44.32 10.20
CA ASN A 430 8.05 45.47 10.42
C ASN A 430 6.80 45.04 11.19
N GLN A 431 6.63 45.51 12.37
CA GLN A 431 5.65 45.32 13.44
C GLN A 431 4.16 45.07 13.10
N SER A 432 3.82 44.71 11.91
CA SER A 432 2.46 44.42 11.48
C SER A 432 2.36 43.01 10.90
N VAL A 433 1.91 42.10 11.77
CA VAL A 433 1.28 40.85 11.39
C VAL A 433 2.21 39.72 10.92
N CYS A 434 2.77 39.00 11.87
CA CYS A 434 3.05 37.57 11.62
C CYS A 434 1.70 36.85 11.58
N GLU A 435 1.30 36.44 10.41
CA GLU A 435 0.03 35.77 10.25
C GLU A 435 0.23 34.28 10.30
N THR A 436 -0.73 33.55 10.88
CA THR A 436 -0.80 32.09 10.82
C THR A 436 -0.90 31.65 9.37
N GLY A 437 0.01 30.78 8.94
CA GLY A 437 -0.09 30.11 7.65
C GLY A 437 -1.12 28.98 7.72
N PHE A 438 -1.90 28.82 6.66
CA PHE A 438 -2.81 27.68 6.56
C PHE A 438 -2.96 27.19 5.12
N ASN A 439 -3.33 25.91 4.99
CA ASN A 439 -3.79 25.33 3.74
C ASN A 439 -5.10 24.59 3.99
N ARG A 440 -6.14 24.94 3.26
CA ARG A 440 -7.49 24.40 3.37
C ARG A 440 -7.95 23.89 2.02
N VAL A 441 -8.48 22.65 2.01
CA VAL A 441 -9.06 22.06 0.79
C VAL A 441 -10.46 21.56 1.11
N GLY A 442 -11.43 21.93 0.26
CA GLY A 442 -12.81 21.50 0.43
C GLY A 442 -13.47 21.16 -0.90
N GLY A 443 -14.43 20.22 -0.87
CA GLY A 443 -15.20 19.87 -2.05
C GLY A 443 -15.97 18.57 -1.94
N PHE A 444 -16.42 18.12 -3.09
CA PHE A 444 -17.31 16.97 -3.20
C PHE A 444 -16.76 15.95 -4.17
N ASP A 445 -17.16 14.70 -3.97
CA ASP A 445 -16.91 13.59 -4.88
C ASP A 445 -18.12 12.67 -4.97
N THR A 446 -18.13 11.84 -5.99
CA THR A 446 -19.16 10.84 -6.19
C THR A 446 -18.58 9.58 -6.78
N HIS A 447 -19.14 8.45 -6.37
CA HIS A 447 -18.95 7.15 -6.96
C HIS A 447 -20.31 6.65 -7.44
N ILE A 448 -20.44 6.37 -8.73
CA ILE A 448 -21.67 5.87 -9.36
C ILE A 448 -21.40 4.50 -9.97
N LYS A 449 -22.03 3.49 -9.44
CA LYS A 449 -22.09 2.17 -10.07
C LYS A 449 -23.19 2.19 -11.12
N ILE A 450 -22.79 2.21 -12.40
CA ILE A 450 -23.73 2.33 -13.53
C ILE A 450 -24.38 0.97 -13.78
N ASP A 451 -23.57 -0.09 -13.85
CA ASP A 451 -24.04 -1.48 -13.97
C ASP A 451 -23.02 -2.46 -13.36
N GLN A 452 -23.06 -3.73 -13.72
CA GLN A 452 -22.17 -4.78 -13.20
C GLN A 452 -20.71 -4.60 -13.60
N ASN A 453 -20.41 -3.85 -14.67
CA ASN A 453 -19.08 -3.71 -15.22
C ASN A 453 -18.61 -2.26 -15.32
N TRP A 454 -19.50 -1.27 -15.21
CA TRP A 454 -19.18 0.13 -15.38
C TRP A 454 -19.34 0.93 -14.10
N GLN A 455 -18.37 1.75 -13.81
CA GLN A 455 -18.41 2.72 -12.71
C GLN A 455 -17.82 4.08 -13.11
N LEU A 456 -18.32 5.11 -12.47
CA LEU A 456 -17.87 6.49 -12.62
C LEU A 456 -17.45 7.05 -11.27
N ASN A 457 -16.25 7.61 -11.19
CA ASN A 457 -15.77 8.40 -10.06
C ASN A 457 -15.56 9.84 -10.53
N ALA A 458 -16.06 10.80 -9.79
CA ALA A 458 -15.82 12.21 -10.07
C ALA A 458 -15.55 12.98 -8.78
N GLN A 459 -14.72 14.00 -8.87
CA GLN A 459 -14.40 14.89 -7.75
C GLN A 459 -14.20 16.31 -8.24
N ALA A 460 -14.67 17.28 -7.44
CA ALA A 460 -14.41 18.70 -7.60
C ALA A 460 -14.05 19.31 -6.25
N VAL A 461 -12.88 19.88 -6.13
CA VAL A 461 -12.36 20.50 -4.91
C VAL A 461 -11.72 21.84 -5.22
N THR A 462 -11.63 22.69 -4.20
CA THR A 462 -10.85 23.93 -4.25
C THR A 462 -9.95 24.02 -3.04
N SER A 463 -8.79 24.64 -3.22
CA SER A 463 -7.85 24.93 -2.14
C SER A 463 -7.74 26.44 -1.89
N GLU A 464 -7.39 26.79 -0.67
CA GLU A 464 -6.94 28.11 -0.26
C GLU A 464 -5.71 27.94 0.62
N THR A 465 -4.61 28.60 0.24
CA THR A 465 -3.35 28.63 0.98
C THR A 465 -3.04 30.07 1.37
N LYS A 466 -2.77 30.27 2.64
CA LYS A 466 -2.24 31.53 3.15
C LYS A 466 -0.81 31.32 3.61
N PHE A 467 0.12 32.04 3.06
CA PHE A 467 1.53 31.99 3.43
C PHE A 467 1.82 32.91 4.62
N PHE A 468 2.98 32.71 5.26
CA PHE A 468 3.40 33.50 6.42
C PHE A 468 3.65 34.99 6.11
N ASP A 469 3.89 35.32 4.85
CA ASP A 469 4.02 36.73 4.38
C ASP A 469 2.67 37.42 4.14
N GLY A 470 1.57 36.68 4.40
CA GLY A 470 0.20 37.18 4.19
C GLY A 470 -0.32 37.03 2.76
N SER A 471 0.48 36.51 1.84
CA SER A 471 0.02 36.24 0.47
C SER A 471 -0.93 35.04 0.45
N HIS A 472 -1.83 35.02 -0.55
CA HIS A 472 -2.83 33.98 -0.72
C HIS A 472 -2.72 33.35 -2.11
N GLU A 473 -2.84 32.04 -2.16
CA GLU A 473 -3.05 31.28 -3.37
C GLU A 473 -4.33 30.45 -3.27
N SER A 474 -5.08 30.35 -4.36
CA SER A 474 -6.26 29.51 -4.41
C SER A 474 -6.45 28.92 -5.81
N GLY A 475 -7.06 27.75 -5.86
CA GLY A 475 -7.35 27.13 -7.15
C GLY A 475 -8.19 25.86 -7.01
N PRO A 476 -8.96 25.52 -8.07
CA PRO A 476 -9.72 24.30 -8.13
C PRO A 476 -8.89 23.13 -8.67
N ALA A 477 -9.38 21.89 -8.36
CA ALA A 477 -8.97 20.68 -9.04
C ALA A 477 -10.19 19.79 -9.32
N TYR A 478 -10.21 19.16 -10.50
CA TYR A 478 -11.30 18.34 -10.98
C TYR A 478 -10.78 16.99 -11.46
N GLN A 479 -11.49 15.92 -11.14
CA GLN A 479 -11.23 14.58 -11.66
C GLN A 479 -12.51 13.93 -12.12
N VAL A 480 -12.47 13.28 -13.28
CA VAL A 480 -13.52 12.37 -13.77
C VAL A 480 -12.84 11.10 -14.26
N TYR A 481 -13.25 9.96 -13.71
CA TYR A 481 -12.71 8.65 -14.04
C TYR A 481 -13.86 7.69 -14.34
N LEU A 482 -13.92 7.20 -15.56
CA LEU A 482 -14.85 6.19 -16.02
C LEU A 482 -14.10 4.88 -16.22
N GLU A 483 -14.59 3.82 -15.62
CA GLU A 483 -13.99 2.49 -15.70
C GLU A 483 -15.00 1.44 -16.13
N ARG A 484 -14.54 0.53 -16.98
CA ARG A 484 -15.20 -0.73 -17.30
C ARG A 484 -14.25 -1.87 -16.94
N SER A 485 -14.70 -2.76 -16.08
CA SER A 485 -13.96 -3.98 -15.74
C SER A 485 -14.81 -5.21 -15.96
N SER A 486 -14.27 -6.18 -16.72
CA SER A 486 -14.87 -7.48 -16.94
C SER A 486 -13.78 -8.52 -17.13
N ARG A 487 -14.12 -9.81 -17.14
CA ARG A 487 -13.14 -10.90 -17.23
C ARG A 487 -12.14 -10.75 -18.38
N ASN A 488 -12.60 -10.29 -19.54
CA ASN A 488 -11.76 -10.26 -20.74
C ASN A 488 -11.37 -8.86 -21.21
N LEU A 489 -12.16 -7.83 -20.87
CA LEU A 489 -11.95 -6.47 -21.32
C LEU A 489 -11.97 -5.52 -20.14
N GLU A 490 -10.86 -4.82 -19.97
CA GLU A 490 -10.71 -3.68 -19.05
C GLU A 490 -10.51 -2.42 -19.87
N PHE A 491 -11.22 -1.35 -19.49
CA PHE A 491 -11.10 -0.04 -20.11
C PHE A 491 -11.27 1.01 -19.02
N ASN A 492 -10.41 2.02 -19.02
CA ASN A 492 -10.67 3.22 -18.25
C ASN A 492 -10.23 4.48 -18.97
N THR A 493 -10.87 5.59 -18.62
CA THR A 493 -10.53 6.92 -19.07
C THR A 493 -10.56 7.89 -17.90
N LEU A 494 -9.56 8.75 -17.85
CA LEU A 494 -9.38 9.74 -16.80
C LEU A 494 -9.21 11.14 -17.43
N TYR A 495 -10.00 12.09 -16.94
CA TYR A 495 -9.73 13.51 -17.07
C TYR A 495 -9.36 14.06 -15.68
N LEU A 496 -8.22 14.74 -15.59
CA LEU A 496 -7.73 15.40 -14.39
C LEU A 496 -7.27 16.81 -14.73
N ASP A 497 -7.78 17.79 -14.00
CA ASP A 497 -7.44 19.20 -14.10
C ASP A 497 -6.99 19.72 -12.73
N VAL A 498 -5.78 20.20 -12.64
CA VAL A 498 -5.22 20.80 -11.40
C VAL A 498 -4.73 22.20 -11.74
N SER A 499 -5.41 23.22 -11.23
CA SER A 499 -5.08 24.62 -11.50
C SER A 499 -3.72 25.06 -10.97
N PRO A 500 -3.12 26.13 -11.48
CA PRO A 500 -1.82 26.64 -11.00
C PRO A 500 -1.78 26.96 -9.51
N GLY A 501 -2.85 27.55 -8.97
CA GLY A 501 -2.94 27.92 -7.56
C GLY A 501 -3.50 26.84 -6.63
N PHE A 502 -3.67 25.61 -7.11
CA PHE A 502 -4.10 24.50 -6.25
C PHE A 502 -2.94 23.99 -5.40
N ASN A 503 -3.16 23.89 -4.09
CA ASN A 503 -2.20 23.28 -3.15
C ASN A 503 -2.94 22.40 -2.12
N THR A 504 -2.26 21.33 -1.65
CA THR A 504 -2.74 20.48 -0.56
C THR A 504 -1.58 20.05 0.33
N ASP A 505 -1.48 20.65 1.51
CA ASP A 505 -0.44 20.35 2.49
C ASP A 505 -0.76 19.09 3.30
N THR A 506 -2.02 18.68 3.34
CA THR A 506 -2.47 17.41 3.95
C THR A 506 -2.42 16.24 3.00
N GLY A 507 -2.26 16.51 1.69
CA GLY A 507 -2.29 15.52 0.63
C GLY A 507 -0.94 15.29 -0.04
N PHE A 508 -0.99 14.58 -1.19
CA PHE A 508 0.18 14.31 -2.01
C PHE A 508 -0.16 14.53 -3.49
N ILE A 509 0.08 15.75 -3.97
CA ILE A 509 -0.04 16.15 -5.38
C ILE A 509 1.28 16.78 -5.80
N ASN A 510 1.98 16.16 -6.73
CA ASN A 510 3.35 16.50 -7.09
C ASN A 510 3.47 17.59 -8.15
N ARG A 511 2.37 17.93 -8.83
CA ARG A 511 2.35 18.87 -9.95
C ARG A 511 1.05 19.62 -9.96
N VAL A 512 1.12 20.89 -10.30
CA VAL A 512 -0.01 21.80 -10.58
C VAL A 512 0.14 22.37 -11.98
N ASP A 513 -0.83 23.20 -12.42
CA ASP A 513 -0.86 23.81 -13.75
C ASP A 513 -0.85 22.77 -14.87
N PHE A 514 -1.77 21.80 -14.79
CA PHE A 514 -1.95 20.85 -15.87
C PHE A 514 -3.38 20.32 -16.00
N ARG A 515 -3.70 19.94 -17.22
CA ARG A 515 -4.85 19.12 -17.61
C ARG A 515 -4.34 17.82 -18.17
N ARG A 516 -4.82 16.70 -17.67
CA ARG A 516 -4.43 15.36 -18.09
C ARG A 516 -5.62 14.60 -18.65
N PHE A 517 -5.45 14.02 -19.81
CA PHE A 517 -6.34 13.02 -20.35
C PHE A 517 -5.56 11.72 -20.52
N SER A 518 -6.06 10.62 -19.99
CA SER A 518 -5.42 9.32 -20.13
C SER A 518 -6.44 8.20 -20.35
N ASN A 519 -6.04 7.20 -21.12
CA ASN A 519 -6.83 6.04 -21.44
C ASN A 519 -6.02 4.77 -21.21
N PHE A 520 -6.70 3.73 -20.75
CA PHE A 520 -6.15 2.40 -20.65
C PHE A 520 -7.13 1.40 -21.23
N VAL A 521 -6.62 0.45 -22.01
CA VAL A 521 -7.37 -0.68 -22.51
C VAL A 521 -6.53 -1.94 -22.40
N ALA A 522 -7.14 -3.02 -21.88
CA ALA A 522 -6.52 -4.33 -21.82
C ALA A 522 -7.51 -5.39 -22.29
N TYR A 523 -7.05 -6.31 -23.11
CA TYR A 523 -7.81 -7.49 -23.50
C TYR A 523 -7.08 -8.75 -23.05
N THR A 524 -7.71 -9.53 -22.17
CA THR A 524 -7.15 -10.77 -21.63
C THR A 524 -7.89 -11.98 -22.21
N LYS A 525 -7.19 -12.81 -22.98
CA LYS A 525 -7.68 -14.09 -23.44
C LYS A 525 -7.32 -15.17 -22.42
N HIS A 526 -8.34 -15.78 -21.81
CA HIS A 526 -8.16 -16.92 -20.91
C HIS A 526 -8.06 -18.23 -21.69
N ILE A 527 -7.18 -19.11 -21.26
CA ILE A 527 -6.90 -20.39 -21.90
C ILE A 527 -7.03 -21.50 -20.88
N ASP A 528 -7.84 -22.55 -21.16
CA ASP A 528 -7.99 -23.72 -20.29
C ASP A 528 -6.83 -24.71 -20.49
N GLY A 529 -5.59 -24.22 -20.55
CA GLY A 529 -4.38 -25.02 -20.77
C GLY A 529 -3.75 -25.54 -19.50
N LYS A 530 -3.01 -26.66 -19.60
CA LYS A 530 -2.30 -27.26 -18.47
C LYS A 530 -1.18 -26.39 -17.91
N HIS A 531 -0.57 -25.52 -18.70
CA HIS A 531 0.56 -24.67 -18.33
C HIS A 531 0.27 -23.19 -18.53
N PHE A 532 -0.62 -22.85 -19.43
CA PHE A 532 -1.00 -21.50 -19.82
C PHE A 532 -2.32 -21.10 -19.18
N VAL A 533 -2.38 -19.88 -18.61
CA VAL A 533 -3.59 -19.37 -17.93
C VAL A 533 -4.26 -18.30 -18.80
N SER A 534 -3.50 -17.29 -19.21
CA SER A 534 -4.03 -16.20 -20.02
C SER A 534 -2.91 -15.44 -20.70
N HIS A 535 -3.27 -14.64 -21.72
CA HIS A 535 -2.38 -13.67 -22.33
C HIS A 535 -3.20 -12.53 -22.95
N GLY A 536 -2.54 -11.43 -23.24
CA GLY A 536 -3.19 -10.36 -23.98
C GLY A 536 -2.45 -9.05 -24.05
N PRO A 537 -2.86 -8.17 -24.97
CA PRO A 537 -2.32 -6.84 -25.10
C PRO A 537 -2.94 -5.87 -24.11
N ARG A 538 -2.11 -4.87 -23.73
CA ARG A 538 -2.51 -3.68 -22.99
C ARG A 538 -2.00 -2.44 -23.69
N LEU A 539 -2.71 -1.35 -23.59
CA LEU A 539 -2.30 -0.06 -24.08
C LEU A 539 -2.68 1.00 -23.05
N PHE A 540 -1.70 1.77 -22.64
CA PHE A 540 -1.89 2.99 -21.88
C PHE A 540 -1.46 4.19 -22.72
N GLU A 541 -2.30 5.22 -22.71
CA GLU A 541 -1.96 6.50 -23.31
C GLU A 541 -2.25 7.64 -22.35
N GLN A 542 -1.46 8.73 -22.46
CA GLN A 542 -1.64 9.92 -21.63
C GLN A 542 -1.18 11.15 -22.40
N THR A 543 -1.90 12.25 -22.25
CA THR A 543 -1.48 13.56 -22.73
C THR A 543 -1.77 14.64 -21.68
N LEU A 544 -0.82 15.56 -21.51
CA LEU A 544 -0.90 16.68 -20.57
C LEU A 544 -0.78 18.02 -21.30
N TRP A 545 -1.58 18.99 -20.88
CA TRP A 545 -1.50 20.41 -21.28
C TRP A 545 -1.46 21.29 -20.05
N ASP A 546 -0.79 22.45 -20.13
CA ASP A 546 -0.94 23.50 -19.13
C ASP A 546 -2.27 24.28 -19.34
N HIS A 547 -2.56 25.22 -18.44
CA HIS A 547 -3.78 26.02 -18.52
C HIS A 547 -3.75 27.07 -19.63
N ASN A 548 -2.58 27.33 -20.26
CA ASN A 548 -2.44 28.15 -21.44
C ASN A 548 -2.64 27.35 -22.74
N GLY A 549 -2.92 26.05 -22.64
CA GLY A 549 -3.10 25.15 -23.79
C GLY A 549 -1.80 24.63 -24.41
N THR A 550 -0.65 24.84 -23.77
CA THR A 550 0.63 24.28 -24.18
C THR A 550 0.68 22.80 -23.85
N ARG A 551 0.92 21.94 -24.84
CA ARG A 551 1.12 20.52 -24.59
C ARG A 551 2.44 20.34 -23.84
N LEU A 552 2.36 19.72 -22.64
CA LEU A 552 3.50 19.44 -21.78
C LEU A 552 4.12 18.09 -22.09
N ASP A 553 3.35 17.05 -21.90
CA ASP A 553 3.86 15.70 -22.01
C ASP A 553 2.85 14.83 -22.75
N TYR A 554 3.31 13.79 -23.45
CA TYR A 554 2.46 12.70 -23.90
C TYR A 554 3.21 11.38 -23.79
N LEU A 555 2.46 10.29 -23.60
CA LEU A 555 3.00 8.96 -23.43
C LEU A 555 2.08 7.94 -24.09
N VAL A 556 2.66 6.97 -24.79
CA VAL A 556 1.97 5.79 -25.31
C VAL A 556 2.78 4.55 -24.93
N ASN A 557 2.16 3.65 -24.18
CA ASN A 557 2.79 2.46 -23.66
C ASN A 557 2.02 1.20 -24.07
N PRO A 558 2.41 0.51 -25.13
CA PRO A 558 1.94 -0.82 -25.46
C PRO A 558 2.68 -1.88 -24.65
N GLU A 559 1.91 -2.88 -24.20
CA GLU A 559 2.41 -4.01 -23.41
C GLU A 559 1.73 -5.30 -23.87
N TYR A 560 2.40 -6.44 -23.71
CA TYR A 560 1.83 -7.75 -23.94
C TYR A 560 2.29 -8.73 -22.88
N ASP A 561 1.31 -9.36 -22.16
CA ASP A 561 1.55 -10.26 -21.05
C ASP A 561 1.16 -11.70 -21.38
N TRP A 562 1.92 -12.64 -20.82
CA TRP A 562 1.62 -14.07 -20.76
C TRP A 562 1.63 -14.54 -19.30
N ASN A 563 0.53 -15.14 -18.85
CA ASN A 563 0.37 -15.70 -17.52
C ASN A 563 0.35 -17.23 -17.57
N PHE A 564 1.14 -17.85 -16.71
CA PHE A 564 1.30 -19.29 -16.61
C PHE A 564 0.83 -19.80 -15.24
N GLN A 565 0.70 -21.11 -15.12
CA GLN A 565 0.41 -21.74 -13.83
C GLN A 565 1.50 -21.44 -12.79
N ARG A 566 1.13 -21.61 -11.50
CA ARG A 566 2.01 -21.37 -10.36
C ARG A 566 2.51 -19.92 -10.23
N ASN A 567 1.62 -18.97 -10.51
CA ASN A 567 1.90 -17.54 -10.44
C ASN A 567 3.17 -17.15 -11.20
N SER A 568 3.33 -17.70 -12.40
CA SER A 568 4.44 -17.34 -13.29
C SER A 568 3.94 -16.47 -14.42
N TYR A 569 4.72 -15.48 -14.82
CA TYR A 569 4.37 -14.55 -15.89
C TYR A 569 5.61 -14.11 -16.67
N PHE A 570 5.36 -13.65 -17.88
CA PHE A 570 6.33 -12.97 -18.73
C PHE A 570 5.60 -11.82 -19.44
N GLY A 571 6.24 -10.67 -19.55
CA GLY A 571 5.70 -9.50 -20.22
C GLY A 571 6.76 -8.81 -21.05
N VAL A 572 6.33 -8.16 -22.10
CA VAL A 572 7.14 -7.24 -22.91
C VAL A 572 6.41 -5.92 -23.03
N PHE A 573 7.13 -4.83 -22.92
CA PHE A 573 6.55 -3.49 -23.02
C PHE A 573 7.43 -2.55 -23.82
N GLY A 574 6.79 -1.54 -24.38
CA GLY A 574 7.47 -0.43 -25.01
C GLY A 574 6.78 0.87 -24.63
N GLN A 575 7.48 2.00 -24.74
CA GLN A 575 6.92 3.32 -24.47
C GLN A 575 7.52 4.35 -25.41
N LEU A 576 6.66 5.20 -25.93
CA LEU A 576 7.02 6.43 -26.59
C LEU A 576 6.55 7.57 -25.72
N GLU A 577 7.45 8.44 -25.31
CA GLU A 577 7.16 9.57 -24.45
C GLU A 577 7.78 10.85 -24.99
N HIS A 578 7.07 11.93 -24.81
CA HIS A 578 7.54 13.29 -25.00
C HIS A 578 7.39 14.04 -23.69
N GLU A 579 8.46 14.67 -23.27
CA GLU A 579 8.52 15.48 -22.06
C GLU A 579 8.88 16.93 -22.43
N ARG A 580 8.13 17.89 -21.91
CA ARG A 580 8.44 19.31 -22.01
C ARG A 580 8.83 19.87 -20.64
N LEU A 581 10.04 20.40 -20.53
CA LEU A 581 10.51 21.13 -19.37
C LEU A 581 10.33 22.62 -19.60
N ARG A 582 9.80 23.34 -18.62
CA ARG A 582 9.53 24.77 -18.68
C ARG A 582 10.49 25.53 -17.75
N PRO A 583 10.79 26.81 -18.00
CA PRO A 583 11.57 27.66 -17.09
C PRO A 583 10.99 27.77 -15.69
N VAL A 584 9.66 27.65 -15.54
CA VAL A 584 8.99 27.66 -14.23
C VAL A 584 9.30 26.39 -13.43
N ASP A 585 9.56 25.26 -14.10
CA ASP A 585 9.91 23.98 -13.45
C ASP A 585 11.42 23.85 -13.21
N PHE A 586 12.25 24.53 -14.06
CA PHE A 586 13.72 24.40 -14.03
C PHE A 586 14.37 25.78 -14.29
N SER A 587 14.92 26.40 -13.26
CA SER A 587 15.55 27.74 -13.31
C SER A 587 16.75 27.83 -14.27
N ALA A 588 17.37 26.74 -14.63
CA ALA A 588 18.45 26.68 -15.62
C ALA A 588 17.95 26.83 -17.07
N LEU A 589 16.65 26.81 -17.33
CA LEU A 589 16.04 26.96 -18.63
C LEU A 589 15.65 28.41 -18.88
N THR A 590 15.95 28.93 -20.08
CA THR A 590 15.50 30.25 -20.55
C THR A 590 14.26 30.17 -21.43
N ALA A 591 13.93 28.97 -21.95
CA ALA A 591 12.76 28.68 -22.77
C ALA A 591 12.33 27.22 -22.57
N ASN A 592 11.12 26.90 -23.02
CA ASN A 592 10.64 25.51 -23.02
C ASN A 592 11.58 24.61 -23.83
N ARG A 593 11.85 23.40 -23.32
CA ARG A 593 12.71 22.42 -23.97
C ARG A 593 12.02 21.07 -24.05
N ASP A 594 12.04 20.47 -25.22
CA ASP A 594 11.38 19.20 -25.50
C ASP A 594 12.38 18.05 -25.53
N TYR A 595 11.98 16.92 -24.93
CA TYR A 595 12.73 15.68 -24.92
C TYR A 595 11.82 14.55 -25.42
N ALA A 596 12.37 13.70 -26.27
CA ALA A 596 11.69 12.50 -26.76
C ALA A 596 12.35 11.26 -26.15
N HIS A 597 11.55 10.44 -25.50
CA HIS A 597 12.00 9.20 -24.88
C HIS A 597 11.42 7.99 -25.58
N VAL A 598 12.24 6.96 -25.69
CA VAL A 598 11.83 5.63 -26.18
C VAL A 598 12.28 4.61 -25.16
N PHE A 599 11.34 3.81 -24.69
CA PHE A 599 11.58 2.72 -23.75
C PHE A 599 11.29 1.38 -24.42
N GLY A 600 11.96 0.36 -23.95
CA GLY A 600 11.62 -1.03 -24.20
C GLY A 600 12.09 -1.88 -23.03
N GLY A 601 11.29 -2.85 -22.63
CA GLY A 601 11.64 -3.66 -21.49
C GLY A 601 10.91 -4.99 -21.46
N VAL A 602 11.34 -5.79 -20.49
CA VAL A 602 10.79 -7.12 -20.21
C VAL A 602 10.53 -7.27 -18.71
N THR A 603 9.46 -7.97 -18.38
CA THR A 603 9.13 -8.38 -17.02
C THR A 603 9.01 -9.89 -16.95
N ALA A 604 9.45 -10.50 -15.86
CA ALA A 604 9.27 -11.92 -15.65
C ALA A 604 9.15 -12.24 -14.14
N GLY A 605 8.33 -13.21 -13.81
CA GLY A 605 8.22 -13.67 -12.44
C GLY A 605 7.76 -15.11 -12.35
N THR A 606 8.09 -15.75 -11.23
CA THR A 606 7.70 -17.15 -10.99
C THR A 606 7.64 -17.48 -9.51
N GLN A 607 6.66 -18.33 -9.17
CA GLN A 607 6.55 -19.07 -7.91
C GLN A 607 6.47 -20.59 -8.16
N TYR A 608 7.13 -21.06 -9.20
CA TYR A 608 7.08 -22.49 -9.53
C TYR A 608 7.49 -23.38 -8.37
N PHE A 609 8.56 -23.00 -7.66
CA PHE A 609 9.03 -23.71 -6.48
C PHE A 609 8.42 -23.13 -5.20
N LYS A 610 8.03 -23.97 -4.25
CA LYS A 610 7.48 -23.53 -2.96
C LYS A 610 8.48 -22.76 -2.08
N TRP A 611 9.77 -22.92 -2.33
CA TRP A 611 10.85 -22.30 -1.56
C TRP A 611 11.43 -21.05 -2.22
N LEU A 612 11.04 -20.74 -3.47
CA LEU A 612 11.59 -19.62 -4.24
C LEU A 612 10.50 -18.86 -5.00
N LYS A 613 10.48 -17.53 -4.82
CA LYS A 613 9.74 -16.56 -5.64
C LYS A 613 10.73 -15.59 -6.22
N ILE A 614 10.67 -15.35 -7.52
CA ILE A 614 11.51 -14.38 -8.22
C ILE A 614 10.60 -13.47 -9.05
N ASN A 615 10.89 -12.15 -9.02
CA ASN A 615 10.38 -11.20 -10.01
C ASN A 615 11.57 -10.39 -10.50
N ALA A 616 11.62 -10.15 -11.80
CA ALA A 616 12.66 -9.37 -12.45
C ALA A 616 12.04 -8.46 -13.51
N GLU A 617 12.61 -7.26 -13.62
CA GLU A 617 12.27 -6.31 -14.67
C GLU A 617 13.57 -5.69 -15.18
N MET A 618 13.64 -5.48 -16.46
CA MET A 618 14.76 -4.80 -17.09
C MET A 618 14.25 -3.94 -18.25
N ASP A 619 14.66 -2.69 -18.27
CA ASP A 619 14.34 -1.76 -19.32
C ASP A 619 15.55 -0.98 -19.84
N TRP A 620 15.42 -0.53 -21.08
CA TRP A 620 16.37 0.32 -21.79
C TRP A 620 15.60 1.52 -22.32
N SER A 621 16.09 2.71 -22.02
CA SER A 621 15.42 3.94 -22.41
C SER A 621 16.38 5.07 -22.76
N THR A 622 15.86 6.05 -23.46
CA THR A 622 16.39 7.41 -23.33
C THR A 622 15.71 8.08 -22.15
N ALA A 623 16.44 8.86 -21.36
CA ALA A 623 15.94 9.54 -20.17
C ALA A 623 16.57 10.92 -20.05
N THR A 624 15.95 11.80 -19.28
CA THR A 624 16.49 13.12 -18.96
C THR A 624 17.43 13.06 -17.76
N ASN A 625 18.66 13.56 -17.91
CA ASN A 625 19.50 13.92 -16.77
C ASN A 625 19.04 15.27 -16.23
N TYR A 626 18.26 15.26 -15.14
CA TYR A 626 17.76 16.47 -14.49
C TYR A 626 18.80 17.21 -13.65
N VAL A 627 19.94 16.56 -13.36
CA VAL A 627 21.00 17.04 -12.48
C VAL A 627 22.36 17.05 -13.22
N PRO A 628 22.47 17.75 -14.37
CA PRO A 628 23.74 17.84 -15.09
C PRO A 628 24.79 18.59 -14.24
N ALA A 629 26.07 18.39 -14.53
CA ALA A 629 27.14 19.11 -13.84
C ALA A 629 27.08 20.61 -14.10
N VAL A 630 26.69 21.02 -15.32
CA VAL A 630 26.55 22.42 -15.74
C VAL A 630 25.40 22.53 -16.75
N GLY A 631 24.64 23.63 -16.68
CA GLY A 631 23.60 23.99 -17.65
C GLY A 631 22.27 23.28 -17.43
N PRO A 632 21.40 23.32 -18.43
CA PRO A 632 20.05 22.74 -18.35
C PRO A 632 20.05 21.22 -18.45
N PRO A 633 18.94 20.54 -18.06
CA PRO A 633 18.78 19.12 -18.26
C PRO A 633 19.14 18.65 -19.66
N VAL A 634 19.69 17.44 -19.79
CA VAL A 634 20.15 16.87 -21.07
C VAL A 634 19.67 15.44 -21.25
N LEU A 635 19.48 15.04 -22.52
CA LEU A 635 19.08 13.68 -22.85
C LEU A 635 20.25 12.71 -22.60
N ALA A 636 19.93 11.56 -22.06
CA ALA A 636 20.88 10.50 -21.71
C ALA A 636 20.31 9.12 -22.08
N PHE A 637 21.13 8.08 -22.02
CA PHE A 637 20.68 6.70 -22.13
C PHE A 637 20.58 6.07 -20.74
N GLN A 638 19.50 5.37 -20.45
CA GLN A 638 19.26 4.75 -19.16
C GLN A 638 19.06 3.25 -19.31
N ASN A 639 19.63 2.50 -18.36
CA ASN A 639 19.29 1.11 -18.12
C ASN A 639 18.76 1.01 -16.69
N THR A 640 17.59 0.42 -16.52
CA THR A 640 16.98 0.15 -15.22
C THR A 640 16.81 -1.35 -15.05
N GLY A 641 17.07 -1.82 -13.86
CA GLY A 641 16.87 -3.21 -13.50
C GLY A 641 16.33 -3.36 -12.10
N SER A 642 15.36 -4.22 -11.91
CA SER A 642 14.89 -4.65 -10.59
C SER A 642 14.86 -6.17 -10.50
N LEU A 643 15.35 -6.70 -9.40
CA LEU A 643 15.29 -8.12 -9.06
C LEU A 643 14.83 -8.26 -7.63
N THR A 644 13.73 -8.96 -7.42
CA THR A 644 13.30 -9.39 -6.10
C THR A 644 13.32 -10.92 -6.02
N ALA A 645 13.92 -11.46 -4.96
CA ALA A 645 14.01 -12.89 -4.74
C ALA A 645 13.66 -13.21 -3.29
N THR A 646 12.54 -13.89 -3.07
CA THR A 646 12.15 -14.41 -1.77
C THR A 646 12.57 -15.87 -1.67
N VAL A 647 13.48 -16.20 -0.76
CA VAL A 647 13.98 -17.54 -0.50
C VAL A 647 13.44 -18.05 0.83
N ARG A 648 12.95 -19.28 0.88
CA ARG A 648 12.30 -19.91 2.03
C ARG A 648 12.94 -21.27 2.30
N PRO A 649 14.14 -21.30 2.90
CA PRO A 649 14.94 -22.51 3.03
C PRO A 649 14.36 -23.50 4.06
N VAL A 650 13.71 -22.98 5.10
CA VAL A 650 13.05 -23.75 6.15
C VAL A 650 11.70 -23.12 6.53
N LYS A 651 10.87 -23.83 7.27
CA LYS A 651 9.47 -23.46 7.56
C LYS A 651 9.31 -22.06 8.19
N GLY A 652 10.25 -21.67 9.05
CA GLY A 652 10.18 -20.38 9.80
C GLY A 652 11.04 -19.28 9.23
N LEU A 653 11.85 -19.50 8.20
CA LEU A 653 12.75 -18.50 7.65
C LEU A 653 12.29 -18.03 6.26
N THR A 654 12.13 -16.74 6.14
CA THR A 654 11.93 -16.03 4.86
C THR A 654 13.03 -15.02 4.69
N VAL A 655 13.70 -15.04 3.54
CA VAL A 655 14.74 -14.09 3.15
C VAL A 655 14.29 -13.38 1.88
N ASP A 656 13.96 -12.10 2.00
CA ASP A 656 13.57 -11.25 0.89
C ASP A 656 14.79 -10.42 0.46
N ASN A 657 15.19 -10.59 -0.78
CA ASN A 657 16.30 -9.85 -1.37
C ASN A 657 15.77 -8.94 -2.49
N THR A 658 16.19 -7.69 -2.47
CA THR A 658 15.85 -6.71 -3.51
C THR A 658 17.13 -6.09 -4.04
N TYR A 659 17.26 -6.06 -5.35
CA TYR A 659 18.30 -5.32 -6.04
C TYR A 659 17.67 -4.37 -7.05
N LEU A 660 18.00 -3.08 -6.93
CA LEU A 660 17.59 -2.04 -7.87
C LEU A 660 18.84 -1.44 -8.48
N LEU A 661 18.80 -1.24 -9.79
CA LEU A 661 19.86 -0.63 -10.58
C LEU A 661 19.27 0.48 -11.46
N VAL A 662 19.89 1.66 -11.40
CA VAL A 662 19.73 2.70 -12.45
C VAL A 662 21.12 3.11 -12.91
N ARG A 663 21.36 2.96 -14.20
CA ARG A 663 22.57 3.42 -14.87
C ARG A 663 22.20 4.47 -15.89
N LEU A 664 22.74 5.67 -15.74
CA LEU A 664 22.58 6.76 -16.70
C LEU A 664 23.91 7.00 -17.45
N GLN A 665 23.84 7.08 -18.76
CA GLN A 665 25.01 7.22 -19.63
C GLN A 665 24.82 8.37 -20.61
N ASN A 666 25.90 9.07 -20.89
CA ASN A 666 25.93 10.11 -21.91
C ASN A 666 25.72 9.50 -23.31
N LEU A 667 24.84 10.10 -24.11
CA LEU A 667 24.48 9.57 -25.44
C LEU A 667 25.62 9.67 -26.46
N ASP A 668 26.49 10.67 -26.33
CA ASP A 668 27.51 10.96 -27.36
C ASP A 668 28.71 10.02 -27.23
N ASN A 669 29.10 9.66 -26.02
CA ASN A 669 30.33 8.90 -25.78
C ASN A 669 30.12 7.62 -24.94
N GLY A 670 28.90 7.34 -24.47
CA GLY A 670 28.58 6.15 -23.69
C GLY A 670 29.17 6.12 -22.26
N LEU A 671 29.80 7.20 -21.81
CA LEU A 671 30.37 7.26 -20.46
C LEU A 671 29.26 7.34 -19.43
N ASN A 672 29.48 6.72 -18.27
CA ASN A 672 28.53 6.78 -17.18
C ASN A 672 28.41 8.20 -16.62
N ILE A 673 27.21 8.69 -16.51
CA ILE A 673 26.83 9.90 -15.76
C ILE A 673 26.77 9.56 -14.28
N PHE A 674 25.98 8.53 -13.95
CA PHE A 674 25.99 7.89 -12.65
C PHE A 674 25.49 6.44 -12.74
N ASN A 675 25.81 5.66 -11.71
CA ASN A 675 25.20 4.37 -11.41
C ASN A 675 24.62 4.42 -10.00
N ASN A 676 23.35 4.11 -9.85
CA ASN A 676 22.70 3.94 -8.55
C ASN A 676 22.40 2.47 -8.33
N HIS A 677 22.86 1.93 -7.19
CA HIS A 677 22.59 0.55 -6.79
C HIS A 677 21.95 0.55 -5.41
N ILE A 678 20.88 -0.18 -5.25
CA ILE A 678 20.25 -0.45 -3.95
C ILE A 678 20.18 -1.96 -3.78
N ILE A 679 20.80 -2.48 -2.74
CA ILE A 679 20.80 -3.90 -2.37
C ILE A 679 20.19 -3.99 -0.98
N ARG A 680 19.09 -4.67 -0.84
CA ARG A 680 18.43 -4.91 0.45
C ARG A 680 18.24 -6.41 0.66
N SER A 681 18.58 -6.89 1.86
CA SER A 681 18.29 -8.25 2.30
C SER A 681 17.56 -8.18 3.64
N LYS A 682 16.37 -8.76 3.67
CA LYS A 682 15.51 -8.81 4.84
C LYS A 682 15.29 -10.27 5.23
N TRP A 683 15.64 -10.58 6.47
CA TRP A 683 15.57 -11.89 7.08
C TRP A 683 14.48 -11.88 8.14
N ASN A 684 13.45 -12.69 7.98
CA ASN A 684 12.41 -12.89 8.96
C ASN A 684 12.45 -14.34 9.44
N TYR A 685 12.79 -14.54 10.70
CA TYR A 685 12.75 -15.86 11.32
C TYR A 685 11.64 -15.91 12.37
N GLN A 686 10.66 -16.79 12.13
CA GLN A 686 9.55 -17.03 13.04
C GLN A 686 9.84 -18.29 13.84
N PHE A 687 10.12 -18.14 15.15
CA PHE A 687 10.39 -19.24 16.09
C PHE A 687 9.10 -19.94 16.50
N THR A 688 8.10 -19.14 16.92
CA THR A 688 6.74 -19.57 17.26
C THR A 688 5.73 -18.59 16.60
N LYS A 689 4.44 -18.76 16.83
CA LYS A 689 3.43 -17.80 16.32
C LYS A 689 3.65 -16.40 16.90
N GLU A 690 4.17 -16.34 18.14
CA GLU A 690 4.32 -15.11 18.94
C GLU A 690 5.73 -14.52 18.83
N PHE A 691 6.77 -15.35 18.65
CA PHE A 691 8.17 -14.91 18.72
C PHE A 691 8.87 -14.91 17.39
N SER A 692 9.43 -13.77 17.01
CA SER A 692 10.13 -13.56 15.73
C SER A 692 11.37 -12.69 15.87
N LEU A 693 12.27 -12.86 14.89
CA LEU A 693 13.45 -12.02 14.67
C LEU A 693 13.38 -11.49 13.23
N ARG A 694 13.49 -10.17 13.08
CA ARG A 694 13.69 -9.50 11.80
C ARG A 694 15.08 -8.88 11.77
N MET A 695 15.78 -9.07 10.65
CA MET A 695 17.03 -8.38 10.35
C MET A 695 16.94 -7.79 8.94
N ILE A 696 17.35 -6.55 8.78
CA ILE A 696 17.41 -5.86 7.49
C ILE A 696 18.81 -5.29 7.33
N GLY A 697 19.46 -5.59 6.21
CA GLY A 697 20.65 -4.91 5.76
C GLY A 697 20.39 -4.27 4.40
N GLN A 698 20.62 -2.97 4.28
CA GLN A 698 20.48 -2.25 3.01
C GLN A 698 21.75 -1.49 2.70
N TYR A 699 22.26 -1.69 1.48
CA TYR A 699 23.35 -0.90 0.93
C TYR A 699 22.84 -0.10 -0.25
N THR A 700 22.99 1.23 -0.17
CA THR A 700 22.61 2.17 -1.23
C THR A 700 23.85 2.93 -1.66
N THR A 701 24.13 2.96 -2.98
CA THR A 701 25.26 3.73 -3.50
C THR A 701 24.88 4.42 -4.81
N THR A 702 25.32 5.68 -4.93
CA THR A 702 25.31 6.43 -6.18
C THR A 702 26.76 6.71 -6.54
N ILE A 703 27.25 6.12 -7.62
CA ILE A 703 28.59 6.36 -8.17
C ILE A 703 28.43 7.40 -9.27
N ALA A 704 28.76 8.64 -8.95
CA ALA A 704 28.59 9.80 -9.81
C ALA A 704 29.88 10.16 -10.55
N ASN A 705 29.75 10.64 -11.80
CA ASN A 705 30.85 11.23 -12.57
C ASN A 705 30.70 12.76 -12.56
N PRO A 706 31.56 13.49 -11.81
CA PRO A 706 31.45 14.95 -11.66
C PRO A 706 31.52 15.74 -12.98
N GLY A 707 32.07 15.13 -14.06
CA GLY A 707 32.09 15.75 -15.37
C GLY A 707 30.75 15.85 -16.06
N PHE A 708 29.75 15.07 -15.60
CA PHE A 708 28.43 14.99 -16.26
C PHE A 708 27.25 15.24 -15.32
N THR A 709 27.45 15.19 -14.01
CA THR A 709 26.35 15.39 -13.03
C THR A 709 26.83 16.17 -11.81
N SER A 710 25.90 16.93 -11.21
CA SER A 710 26.08 17.61 -9.93
C SER A 710 25.93 16.68 -8.72
N LEU A 711 25.54 15.41 -8.95
CA LEU A 711 25.45 14.42 -7.87
C LEU A 711 26.81 14.11 -7.27
N GLN A 712 26.83 13.87 -5.96
CA GLN A 712 28.01 13.33 -5.27
C GLN A 712 28.00 11.81 -5.23
N THR A 713 29.17 11.19 -5.18
CA THR A 713 29.27 9.75 -4.91
C THR A 713 28.92 9.47 -3.45
N THR A 714 27.77 8.83 -3.25
CA THR A 714 27.24 8.45 -1.94
C THR A 714 27.33 6.94 -1.74
N LYS A 715 27.61 6.53 -0.51
CA LYS A 715 27.54 5.14 -0.07
C LYS A 715 26.89 5.14 1.31
N GLN A 716 25.82 4.37 1.48
CA GLN A 716 25.09 4.25 2.73
C GLN A 716 24.87 2.78 3.06
N PHE A 717 25.01 2.43 4.31
CA PHE A 717 24.63 1.13 4.83
C PHE A 717 23.70 1.31 6.04
N ASN A 718 22.50 0.74 5.94
CA ASN A 718 21.52 0.72 7.02
C ASN A 718 21.37 -0.71 7.53
N GLY A 719 21.48 -0.89 8.85
CA GLY A 719 21.25 -2.16 9.53
C GLY A 719 20.15 -2.03 10.56
N ASP A 720 19.17 -2.93 10.51
CA ASP A 720 18.05 -2.99 11.45
C ASP A 720 17.91 -4.40 11.99
N VAL A 721 17.76 -4.54 13.31
CA VAL A 721 17.49 -5.82 13.98
C VAL A 721 16.34 -5.60 14.95
N LEU A 722 15.30 -6.44 14.86
CA LEU A 722 14.13 -6.37 15.73
C LEU A 722 13.74 -7.76 16.23
N PHE A 723 13.77 -7.95 17.54
CA PHE A 723 13.10 -9.06 18.23
C PHE A 723 11.69 -8.63 18.59
N THR A 724 10.72 -9.47 18.30
CA THR A 724 9.31 -9.25 18.61
C THR A 724 8.74 -10.46 19.32
N TYR A 725 8.13 -10.22 20.48
CA TYR A 725 7.26 -11.17 21.16
C TYR A 725 5.85 -10.58 21.20
N LEU A 726 4.98 -11.04 20.31
CA LEU A 726 3.61 -10.58 20.10
C LEU A 726 2.64 -11.64 20.59
N VAL A 727 2.02 -11.41 21.76
CA VAL A 727 1.02 -12.33 22.33
C VAL A 727 -0.28 -12.26 21.54
N HIS A 728 -0.75 -11.05 21.30
CA HIS A 728 -1.89 -10.70 20.43
C HIS A 728 -1.77 -9.21 20.07
N PRO A 729 -2.55 -8.72 19.07
CA PRO A 729 -2.54 -7.30 18.74
C PRO A 729 -2.66 -6.42 19.98
N GLY A 730 -1.72 -5.46 20.10
CA GLY A 730 -1.67 -4.54 21.23
C GLY A 730 -0.90 -5.03 22.48
N THR A 731 -0.57 -6.33 22.59
CA THR A 731 0.27 -6.85 23.69
C THR A 731 1.55 -7.45 23.15
N ALA A 732 2.64 -6.71 23.29
CA ALA A 732 3.92 -7.09 22.71
C ALA A 732 5.12 -6.54 23.47
N VAL A 733 6.26 -7.21 23.28
CA VAL A 733 7.59 -6.73 23.66
C VAL A 733 8.44 -6.62 22.41
N TYR A 734 9.08 -5.48 22.23
CA TYR A 734 10.01 -5.23 21.11
C TYR A 734 11.38 -4.87 21.66
N VAL A 735 12.42 -5.43 21.06
CA VAL A 735 13.82 -5.04 21.31
C VAL A 735 14.46 -4.77 19.96
N GLY A 736 14.83 -3.52 19.71
CA GLY A 736 15.31 -3.07 18.42
C GLY A 736 16.66 -2.40 18.48
N TYR A 737 17.44 -2.56 17.40
CA TYR A 737 18.66 -1.83 17.13
C TYR A 737 18.71 -1.43 15.67
N ASN A 738 19.01 -0.15 15.42
CA ASN A 738 19.21 0.39 14.09
C ASN A 738 20.57 1.10 14.05
N SER A 739 21.24 1.04 12.88
CA SER A 739 22.53 1.70 12.66
C SER A 739 22.65 2.15 11.21
N ASP A 740 23.03 3.41 11.04
CA ASP A 740 23.26 4.06 9.78
C ASP A 740 24.74 4.43 9.64
N LEU A 741 25.32 4.08 8.48
CA LEU A 741 26.69 4.41 8.14
C LEU A 741 26.72 5.10 6.77
N GLN A 742 27.42 6.19 6.67
CA GLN A 742 27.66 6.90 5.41
C GLN A 742 29.14 7.11 5.14
N ASN A 743 29.50 7.27 3.88
CA ASN A 743 30.88 7.58 3.46
C ASN A 743 31.22 9.05 3.67
N LEU A 744 30.88 9.61 4.83
CA LEU A 744 31.25 10.96 5.22
C LEU A 744 32.73 11.05 5.63
N ASP A 745 33.30 12.22 5.43
CA ASP A 745 34.65 12.52 5.96
C ASP A 745 34.58 12.50 7.50
N PRO A 746 35.54 11.84 8.17
CA PRO A 746 35.55 11.77 9.64
C PRO A 746 35.68 13.14 10.33
N SER A 747 36.25 14.13 9.67
CA SER A 747 36.35 15.50 10.18
C SER A 747 35.08 16.32 9.93
N LEU A 748 34.06 15.73 9.21
CA LEU A 748 32.83 16.36 8.82
C LEU A 748 33.03 17.66 8.03
N GLU A 749 34.01 17.67 7.15
CA GLU A 749 34.36 18.84 6.34
C GLU A 749 33.20 19.23 5.41
N ARG A 750 32.93 20.54 5.34
CA ARG A 750 31.83 21.09 4.55
C ARG A 750 32.24 21.32 3.10
N LEU A 751 31.30 21.05 2.17
CA LEU A 751 31.47 21.32 0.75
C LEU A 751 30.65 22.55 0.31
N CYS A 752 31.28 23.37 -0.55
CA CYS A 752 30.66 24.44 -1.31
C CYS A 752 30.78 24.12 -2.81
N GLY A 753 29.70 23.57 -3.35
CA GLY A 753 29.78 22.89 -4.64
C GLY A 753 30.56 21.56 -4.56
N ASN A 754 31.71 21.47 -5.27
CA ASN A 754 32.53 20.27 -5.29
C ASN A 754 33.90 20.46 -4.58
N VAL A 755 34.07 21.54 -3.85
CA VAL A 755 35.31 21.88 -3.13
C VAL A 755 35.01 22.17 -1.65
N PRO A 756 35.96 21.98 -0.73
CA PRO A 756 35.82 22.44 0.65
C PRO A 756 35.43 23.92 0.74
N CYS A 757 34.55 24.24 1.69
CA CYS A 757 34.09 25.61 1.86
C CYS A 757 35.17 26.52 2.36
N ALA A 758 35.33 27.73 1.76
CA ALA A 758 36.03 28.82 2.37
C ALA A 758 35.17 29.49 3.46
N ILE A 759 35.85 30.19 4.38
CA ILE A 759 35.17 30.89 5.48
C ILE A 759 34.13 31.89 4.91
N GLY A 760 32.91 31.78 5.38
CA GLY A 760 31.79 32.66 4.97
C GLY A 760 31.01 32.21 3.75
N GLN A 761 31.28 31.06 3.18
CA GLN A 761 30.46 30.43 2.13
C GLN A 761 29.33 29.57 2.72
N THR A 762 28.21 29.52 2.02
CA THR A 762 27.08 28.66 2.40
C THR A 762 27.35 27.24 1.93
N PRO A 763 27.41 26.23 2.83
CA PRO A 763 27.67 24.84 2.46
C PRO A 763 26.55 24.26 1.60
N THR A 764 26.93 23.41 0.64
CA THR A 764 26.03 22.62 -0.17
C THR A 764 25.92 21.16 0.30
N GLY A 765 26.72 20.75 1.29
CA GLY A 765 26.73 19.40 1.86
C GLY A 765 28.02 19.09 2.60
N LEU A 766 28.19 17.81 2.96
CA LEU A 766 29.38 17.28 3.62
C LEU A 766 30.30 16.58 2.63
N LEU A 767 31.61 16.67 2.88
CA LEU A 767 32.62 15.94 2.12
C LEU A 767 32.44 14.43 2.30
N ARG A 768 32.56 13.71 1.19
CA ARG A 768 32.41 12.25 1.16
C ARG A 768 33.72 11.59 0.76
N THR A 769 34.05 10.50 1.43
CA THR A 769 35.25 9.71 1.19
C THR A 769 34.99 8.56 0.23
N ARG A 770 36.01 7.94 -0.32
CA ARG A 770 35.88 6.77 -1.20
C ARG A 770 35.62 5.47 -0.44
N SER A 771 36.21 5.29 0.75
CA SER A 771 36.29 3.99 1.42
C SER A 771 35.97 3.99 2.92
N SER A 772 36.07 5.13 3.61
CA SER A 772 35.71 5.19 5.03
C SER A 772 34.20 5.39 5.23
N PHE A 773 33.67 4.76 6.28
CA PHE A 773 32.27 4.92 6.70
C PHE A 773 32.25 5.52 8.10
N LEU A 774 31.44 6.56 8.25
CA LEU A 774 31.11 7.16 9.54
C LEU A 774 29.74 6.64 9.98
N ASN A 775 29.63 6.25 11.26
CA ASN A 775 28.30 5.97 11.82
C ASN A 775 27.64 7.30 12.16
N ASP A 776 26.67 7.69 11.33
CA ASP A 776 25.94 8.96 11.43
C ASP A 776 24.64 8.84 12.22
N GLY A 777 24.13 7.61 12.40
CA GLY A 777 22.95 7.32 13.21
C GLY A 777 22.98 5.94 13.84
N ARG A 778 22.58 5.85 15.10
CA ARG A 778 22.30 4.58 15.76
C ARG A 778 21.25 4.75 16.85
N GLN A 779 20.41 3.74 17.00
CA GLN A 779 19.37 3.72 18.01
C GLN A 779 19.22 2.32 18.57
N PHE A 780 19.07 2.22 19.87
CA PHE A 780 18.63 1.02 20.58
C PHE A 780 17.36 1.35 21.33
N PHE A 781 16.40 0.43 21.34
CA PHE A 781 15.19 0.61 22.15
C PHE A 781 14.64 -0.73 22.65
N VAL A 782 13.94 -0.63 23.78
CA VAL A 782 13.04 -1.67 24.30
C VAL A 782 11.69 -1.05 24.49
N LYS A 783 10.64 -1.65 23.91
CA LYS A 783 9.25 -1.19 24.03
C LYS A 783 8.38 -2.32 24.56
N LEU A 784 7.53 -1.99 25.51
CA LEU A 784 6.50 -2.85 26.07
C LEU A 784 5.14 -2.20 25.84
N SER A 785 4.19 -2.94 25.28
CA SER A 785 2.79 -2.55 25.18
C SER A 785 1.88 -3.62 25.76
N TYR A 786 0.74 -3.20 26.33
CA TYR A 786 -0.24 -4.11 26.89
C TYR A 786 -1.66 -3.63 26.59
N LEU A 787 -2.49 -4.54 26.05
CA LEU A 787 -3.87 -4.25 25.70
C LEU A 787 -4.81 -4.60 26.87
N PHE A 788 -5.45 -3.59 27.43
CA PHE A 788 -6.61 -3.73 28.29
C PHE A 788 -7.89 -3.65 27.46
N ARG A 789 -8.79 -4.61 27.63
CA ARG A 789 -10.04 -4.70 26.86
C ARG A 789 -11.21 -4.93 27.82
N TYR A 790 -12.12 -3.96 27.86
CA TYR A 790 -13.31 -3.95 28.73
C TYR A 790 -14.59 -4.17 27.93
#